data_2c66f0895b2fa3cd64a47a2a3bc107f4
#
_entry.id   2c66f0895b2fa3cd64a47a2a3bc107f4
#
_cell.length_a   1.000
_cell.length_b   1.000
_cell.length_c   1.000
_cell.angle_alpha   90.00
_cell.angle_beta   90.00
_cell.angle_gamma   90.00
#
_symmetry.space_group_name_H-M   'P 1'
#
loop_
_entity.id
_entity.type
_entity.pdbx_description
1 polymer ?
#
loop_
_entity_poly.entity_id
_entity_poly.type
_entity_poly.pdbx_seq_one_letter_code
_entity_poly.pdbx_strand_id
1 'polypeptide(L)'
;VPGIRDNYATNVFGMLQDSAKNHGNREFLGRRSYNQQTNKFGEFQWITYSEAYERVLKIGSGLVHVLKRHVRPDDDINSITRLPLGMYAPNRVEWILADYAGLSQNMYTVALYDTLGADSIEYIVNHAEIEILVCSLDKVPKLLKLREKLPKLKAIVSMDSFAPQTPDETLPSPFNTSSVTVLKQWADASGIALYDLPAVEALGAAEPIHPRMPKTDDVFCLCYTSGTTGTPKAAMIMHSNMDYVQRVVPQFVPVTSPPVSLSYLPLAHIYERFCQIYVMSSGGKIGVFSGNILNIVDDLQTLGPNIFNSVPRLLNRIYDRLVAGTIHAPGLTGVIARRAVADKMANLAAGKGNTHAFWDRVLFRKIKALLGGNLEFVLTGSAPIDKNVLQFLRICFCCQVSEGWGATETCGLGIVNTKTENQAGRVGVPQQGMELKLVDVPDMKYFSTDKPCPRGEMMVRGPCVFGGYYKDAEKTKETILEGGWLATGDVGRINEDGTVSIIDRKKNIFKLSQGEYVAPEALENIYGNDSYIQQVFVHGDSLQSCLVGVIVPDPEAFVPWAQKIAGGHNDTLEALCRNEKVNKVMVERLASMGRKAKLQGYEILKAIKIDYRPFDIETNAILTPTLKLKRNVAADYYRSDIDSMYAAITSTQTK
;
A
#
# COMPACT_ATOMS: atom_id res chain seq x y z
N VAL A 1 -20.14 -20.04 13.09
CA VAL A 1 -19.41 -20.73 12.02
C VAL A 1 -18.34 -21.57 12.68
N PRO A 2 -18.25 -22.88 12.40
CA PRO A 2 -17.17 -23.72 12.93
C PRO A 2 -15.82 -23.15 12.50
N GLY A 3 -14.94 -22.84 13.46
CA GLY A 3 -13.59 -22.29 13.20
C GLY A 3 -13.41 -20.81 13.49
N ILE A 4 -14.42 -20.05 13.84
CA ILE A 4 -14.28 -18.72 14.44
C ILE A 4 -13.82 -18.95 15.88
N ARG A 5 -12.67 -18.39 16.23
CA ARG A 5 -12.11 -18.48 17.57
C ARG A 5 -12.95 -17.64 18.53
N ASP A 6 -13.88 -18.27 19.24
CA ASP A 6 -14.86 -17.59 20.13
C ASP A 6 -14.27 -16.94 21.40
N ASN A 7 -12.95 -17.12 21.66
CA ASN A 7 -12.28 -16.73 22.89
C ASN A 7 -11.16 -15.68 22.69
N TYR A 8 -11.22 -14.84 21.67
CA TYR A 8 -10.25 -13.76 21.47
C TYR A 8 -10.80 -12.42 21.96
N ALA A 9 -9.90 -11.57 22.46
CA ALA A 9 -10.21 -10.19 22.76
C ALA A 9 -10.79 -9.47 21.51
N THR A 10 -11.78 -8.64 21.74
CA THR A 10 -12.52 -7.89 20.69
C THR A 10 -11.89 -6.53 20.37
N ASN A 11 -10.71 -6.24 20.93
CA ASN A 11 -9.93 -5.05 20.63
C ASN A 11 -8.47 -5.42 20.34
N VAL A 12 -7.78 -4.56 19.59
CA VAL A 12 -6.44 -4.87 19.05
C VAL A 12 -5.38 -5.04 20.14
N PHE A 13 -5.44 -4.25 21.22
CA PHE A 13 -4.49 -4.42 22.33
C PHE A 13 -4.72 -5.74 23.06
N GLY A 14 -5.97 -6.11 23.33
CA GLY A 14 -6.31 -7.40 23.94
C GLY A 14 -5.86 -8.58 23.07
N MET A 15 -5.92 -8.46 21.72
CA MET A 15 -5.38 -9.49 20.82
C MET A 15 -3.87 -9.67 20.98
N LEU A 16 -3.10 -8.59 21.17
CA LEU A 16 -1.67 -8.68 21.48
C LEU A 16 -1.44 -9.35 22.85
N GLN A 17 -2.23 -8.99 23.87
CA GLN A 17 -2.16 -9.60 25.20
C GLN A 17 -2.41 -11.11 25.15
N ASP A 18 -3.46 -11.54 24.43
CA ASP A 18 -3.76 -12.95 24.22
C ASP A 18 -2.65 -13.66 23.47
N SER A 19 -2.08 -13.01 22.45
CA SER A 19 -0.97 -13.58 21.67
C SER A 19 0.30 -13.71 22.49
N ALA A 20 0.63 -12.73 23.33
CA ALA A 20 1.77 -12.81 24.25
C ALA A 20 1.58 -13.92 25.28
N LYS A 21 0.37 -14.11 25.80
CA LYS A 21 0.04 -15.21 26.71
C LYS A 21 0.17 -16.58 26.05
N ASN A 22 -0.30 -16.71 24.80
CA ASN A 22 -0.38 -18.01 24.11
C ASN A 22 0.93 -18.38 23.38
N HIS A 23 1.72 -17.37 22.98
CA HIS A 23 2.90 -17.53 22.11
C HIS A 23 4.15 -16.84 22.64
N GLY A 24 4.23 -16.54 23.94
CA GLY A 24 5.24 -15.68 24.57
C GLY A 24 6.68 -15.89 24.12
N ASN A 25 7.12 -17.14 24.00
CA ASN A 25 8.49 -17.49 23.62
C ASN A 25 8.75 -17.54 22.10
N ARG A 26 7.73 -17.27 21.27
CA ARG A 26 7.92 -17.23 19.81
C ARG A 26 8.49 -15.89 19.38
N GLU A 27 9.29 -15.92 18.31
CA GLU A 27 9.74 -14.72 17.60
C GLU A 27 8.51 -13.95 17.08
N PHE A 28 8.50 -12.62 17.28
CA PHE A 28 7.40 -11.77 16.86
C PHE A 28 7.84 -10.66 15.90
N LEU A 29 8.69 -9.74 16.36
CA LEU A 29 9.14 -8.61 15.54
C LEU A 29 10.63 -8.73 15.26
N GLY A 30 11.00 -8.61 14.00
CA GLY A 30 12.37 -8.71 13.56
C GLY A 30 12.81 -7.56 12.67
N ARG A 31 14.07 -7.17 12.83
CA ARG A 31 14.78 -6.24 11.94
C ARG A 31 16.10 -6.85 11.52
N ARG A 32 16.59 -6.47 10.34
CA ARG A 32 17.93 -6.88 9.89
C ARG A 32 18.99 -6.05 10.60
N SER A 33 20.06 -6.72 11.05
CA SER A 33 21.26 -6.02 11.47
C SER A 33 21.92 -5.30 10.28
N TYR A 34 22.56 -4.15 10.52
CA TYR A 34 23.26 -3.42 9.48
C TYR A 34 24.73 -3.22 9.89
N ASN A 35 25.64 -3.67 9.05
CA ASN A 35 27.06 -3.50 9.26
C ASN A 35 27.55 -2.29 8.47
N GLN A 36 27.91 -1.23 9.16
CA GLN A 36 28.38 0.03 8.54
C GLN A 36 29.70 -0.11 7.81
N GLN A 37 30.61 -1.00 8.27
CA GLN A 37 31.93 -1.16 7.65
C GLN A 37 31.82 -1.83 6.27
N THR A 38 30.90 -2.80 6.14
CA THR A 38 30.67 -3.54 4.90
C THR A 38 29.53 -2.98 4.07
N ASN A 39 28.75 -2.04 4.61
CA ASN A 39 27.53 -1.47 4.01
C ASN A 39 26.50 -2.56 3.62
N LYS A 40 26.36 -3.60 4.46
CA LYS A 40 25.49 -4.75 4.19
C LYS A 40 24.53 -5.01 5.33
N PHE A 41 23.34 -5.47 4.98
CA PHE A 41 22.39 -6.03 5.93
C PHE A 41 22.71 -7.50 6.21
N GLY A 42 22.65 -7.90 7.49
CA GLY A 42 22.78 -9.28 7.96
C GLY A 42 21.43 -9.98 8.10
N GLU A 43 21.42 -10.99 8.96
CA GLU A 43 20.21 -11.76 9.30
C GLU A 43 19.22 -10.94 10.16
N PHE A 44 17.98 -11.44 10.26
CA PHE A 44 16.97 -10.86 11.13
C PHE A 44 17.30 -11.13 12.60
N GLN A 45 17.25 -10.09 13.41
CA GLN A 45 17.28 -10.14 14.87
C GLN A 45 15.85 -10.00 15.37
N TRP A 46 15.45 -10.91 16.26
CA TRP A 46 14.09 -11.05 16.70
C TRP A 46 13.91 -10.69 18.16
N ILE A 47 12.77 -10.07 18.47
CA ILE A 47 12.22 -10.04 19.82
C ILE A 47 10.99 -10.95 19.89
N THR A 48 10.80 -11.59 21.04
CA THR A 48 9.68 -12.50 21.29
C THR A 48 8.37 -11.72 21.57
N TYR A 49 7.25 -12.44 21.59
CA TYR A 49 5.97 -11.86 21.98
C TYR A 49 6.00 -11.33 23.42
N SER A 50 6.60 -12.07 24.36
CA SER A 50 6.73 -11.63 25.77
C SER A 50 7.55 -10.35 25.88
N GLU A 51 8.73 -10.31 25.24
CA GLU A 51 9.59 -9.11 25.24
C GLU A 51 8.89 -7.91 24.63
N ALA A 52 8.23 -8.10 23.48
CA ALA A 52 7.46 -7.04 22.82
C ALA A 52 6.33 -6.52 23.72
N TYR A 53 5.57 -7.42 24.35
CA TYR A 53 4.47 -7.06 25.24
C TYR A 53 4.94 -6.27 26.47
N GLU A 54 6.02 -6.73 27.13
CA GLU A 54 6.62 -6.00 28.26
C GLU A 54 7.08 -4.59 27.86
N ARG A 55 7.75 -4.47 26.72
CA ARG A 55 8.15 -3.16 26.18
C ARG A 55 6.96 -2.27 25.89
N VAL A 56 5.91 -2.80 25.28
CA VAL A 56 4.65 -2.09 25.00
C VAL A 56 4.07 -1.50 26.29
N LEU A 57 4.01 -2.26 27.38
CA LEU A 57 3.50 -1.77 28.67
C LEU A 57 4.35 -0.64 29.25
N LYS A 58 5.68 -0.80 29.21
CA LYS A 58 6.63 0.21 29.68
C LYS A 58 6.52 1.51 28.85
N ILE A 59 6.54 1.39 27.53
CA ILE A 59 6.42 2.53 26.63
C ILE A 59 5.07 3.23 26.83
N GLY A 60 3.96 2.47 26.93
CA GLY A 60 2.61 3.03 27.16
C GLY A 60 2.53 3.83 28.44
N SER A 61 3.05 3.29 29.56
CA SER A 61 3.17 4.02 30.83
C SER A 61 4.00 5.30 30.67
N GLY A 62 5.15 5.20 30.02
CA GLY A 62 6.04 6.33 29.79
C GLY A 62 5.39 7.44 28.94
N LEU A 63 4.64 7.10 27.90
CA LEU A 63 3.89 8.06 27.09
C LEU A 63 2.87 8.85 27.93
N VAL A 64 2.16 8.18 28.85
CA VAL A 64 1.23 8.87 29.77
C VAL A 64 1.98 9.82 30.70
N HIS A 65 3.15 9.41 31.23
CA HIS A 65 3.96 10.30 32.08
C HIS A 65 4.51 11.52 31.31
N VAL A 66 4.93 11.34 30.06
CA VAL A 66 5.34 12.47 29.21
C VAL A 66 4.18 13.45 28.99
N LEU A 67 2.98 12.92 28.69
CA LEU A 67 1.77 13.74 28.55
C LEU A 67 1.43 14.45 29.86
N LYS A 68 1.45 13.76 31.00
CA LYS A 68 1.20 14.36 32.31
C LYS A 68 2.18 15.50 32.63
N ARG A 69 3.48 15.31 32.33
CA ARG A 69 4.52 16.30 32.67
C ARG A 69 4.49 17.55 31.79
N HIS A 70 4.25 17.40 30.50
CA HIS A 70 4.49 18.47 29.52
C HIS A 70 3.25 18.99 28.81
N VAL A 71 2.15 18.25 28.86
CA VAL A 71 0.95 18.58 28.08
C VAL A 71 -0.24 18.84 29.00
N ARG A 72 -0.44 17.97 30.02
CA ARG A 72 -1.62 17.95 30.89
C ARG A 72 -1.25 17.87 32.36
N PRO A 73 -0.47 18.87 32.88
CA PRO A 73 0.07 18.81 34.23
C PRO A 73 -1.00 18.81 35.31
N ASP A 74 -2.17 19.40 35.05
CA ASP A 74 -3.26 19.53 36.02
C ASP A 74 -4.26 18.35 35.96
N ASP A 75 -4.23 17.53 34.88
CA ASP A 75 -5.17 16.43 34.71
C ASP A 75 -4.84 15.26 35.66
N ASP A 76 -5.85 14.53 36.13
CA ASP A 76 -5.60 13.24 36.77
C ASP A 76 -4.96 12.30 35.75
N ILE A 77 -3.88 11.63 36.17
CA ILE A 77 -3.15 10.71 35.30
C ILE A 77 -4.06 9.61 34.70
N ASN A 78 -5.11 9.23 35.44
CA ASN A 78 -6.09 8.25 34.98
C ASN A 78 -7.05 8.80 33.89
N SER A 79 -7.17 10.12 33.76
CA SER A 79 -7.99 10.75 32.72
C SER A 79 -7.28 10.92 31.38
N ILE A 80 -5.94 10.73 31.35
CA ILE A 80 -5.10 10.82 30.15
C ILE A 80 -5.32 9.57 29.28
N THR A 81 -6.37 9.54 28.52
CA THR A 81 -6.81 8.43 27.67
C THR A 81 -7.61 8.95 26.47
N ARG A 82 -7.83 8.12 25.44
CA ARG A 82 -8.56 8.47 24.20
C ARG A 82 -7.97 9.67 23.47
N LEU A 83 -6.65 9.81 23.53
CA LEU A 83 -5.91 10.88 22.88
C LEU A 83 -5.27 10.39 21.57
N PRO A 84 -5.08 11.30 20.60
CA PRO A 84 -4.35 10.99 19.39
C PRO A 84 -2.86 10.83 19.69
N LEU A 85 -2.27 9.71 19.27
CA LEU A 85 -0.83 9.48 19.24
C LEU A 85 -0.34 9.65 17.80
N GLY A 86 0.40 10.72 17.52
CA GLY A 86 0.99 10.94 16.21
C GLY A 86 2.12 9.95 15.93
N MET A 87 2.17 9.38 14.72
CA MET A 87 3.23 8.46 14.27
C MET A 87 3.80 8.93 12.95
N TYR A 88 5.11 9.23 12.88
CA TYR A 88 5.74 9.76 11.68
C TYR A 88 7.11 9.13 11.42
N ALA A 89 7.11 7.97 10.80
CA ALA A 89 8.32 7.22 10.44
C ALA A 89 8.00 6.17 9.36
N PRO A 90 9.01 5.67 8.61
CA PRO A 90 8.88 4.45 7.84
C PRO A 90 8.63 3.24 8.75
N ASN A 91 8.31 2.08 8.16
CA ASN A 91 8.11 0.87 8.93
C ASN A 91 9.37 0.50 9.70
N ARG A 92 9.21 0.21 10.99
CA ARG A 92 10.26 -0.23 11.89
C ARG A 92 9.66 -0.89 13.15
N VAL A 93 10.44 -1.66 13.86
CA VAL A 93 9.99 -2.36 15.07
C VAL A 93 9.47 -1.37 16.12
N GLU A 94 10.17 -0.24 16.29
CA GLU A 94 9.81 0.80 17.26
C GLU A 94 8.46 1.47 16.90
N TRP A 95 8.11 1.55 15.62
CA TRP A 95 6.80 2.03 15.18
C TRP A 95 5.69 1.12 15.71
N ILE A 96 5.86 -0.21 15.53
CA ILE A 96 4.88 -1.21 15.95
C ILE A 96 4.75 -1.23 17.47
N LEU A 97 5.87 -1.17 18.18
CA LEU A 97 5.87 -1.11 19.66
C LEU A 97 5.16 0.14 20.18
N ALA A 98 5.43 1.32 19.60
CA ALA A 98 4.80 2.57 20.03
C ALA A 98 3.30 2.61 19.71
N ASP A 99 2.86 2.01 18.59
CA ASP A 99 1.45 1.87 18.24
C ASP A 99 0.69 1.05 19.30
N TYR A 100 1.17 -0.17 19.58
CA TYR A 100 0.56 -0.99 20.63
C TYR A 100 0.70 -0.37 22.04
N ALA A 101 1.76 0.39 22.29
CA ALA A 101 1.94 1.11 23.55
C ALA A 101 0.88 2.20 23.75
N GLY A 102 0.58 2.97 22.71
CA GLY A 102 -0.56 3.90 22.72
C GLY A 102 -1.89 3.17 22.98
N LEU A 103 -2.13 2.06 22.26
CA LEU A 103 -3.34 1.25 22.44
C LEU A 103 -3.46 0.66 23.86
N SER A 104 -2.33 0.34 24.52
CA SER A 104 -2.33 -0.15 25.91
C SER A 104 -2.89 0.87 26.91
N GLN A 105 -2.89 2.16 26.55
CA GLN A 105 -3.43 3.26 27.33
C GLN A 105 -4.70 3.87 26.71
N ASN A 106 -5.36 3.12 25.81
CA ASN A 106 -6.52 3.54 25.08
C ASN A 106 -6.34 4.88 24.35
N MET A 107 -5.15 5.09 23.76
CA MET A 107 -4.89 6.14 22.77
C MET A 107 -5.16 5.56 21.39
N TYR A 108 -5.47 6.42 20.42
CA TYR A 108 -5.63 6.00 19.02
C TYR A 108 -4.52 6.59 18.15
N THR A 109 -4.04 5.80 17.22
CA THR A 109 -2.94 6.20 16.36
C THR A 109 -3.39 7.12 15.24
N VAL A 110 -2.62 8.17 14.99
CA VAL A 110 -2.72 9.05 13.82
C VAL A 110 -1.44 8.91 13.03
N ALA A 111 -1.48 8.11 11.97
CA ALA A 111 -0.30 7.81 11.19
C ALA A 111 -0.09 8.82 10.05
N LEU A 112 1.10 9.42 10.00
CA LEU A 112 1.57 10.27 8.93
C LEU A 112 2.47 9.43 8.01
N TYR A 113 2.23 9.52 6.69
CA TYR A 113 3.17 8.93 5.74
C TYR A 113 4.51 9.66 5.80
N ASP A 114 5.60 8.90 5.79
CA ASP A 114 6.97 9.41 5.88
C ASP A 114 7.36 10.36 4.72
N THR A 115 6.64 10.28 3.61
CA THR A 115 6.80 11.08 2.38
C THR A 115 5.95 12.35 2.34
N LEU A 116 5.26 12.72 3.43
CA LEU A 116 4.41 13.91 3.43
C LEU A 116 5.20 15.22 3.40
N GLY A 117 4.73 16.17 2.59
CA GLY A 117 5.18 17.55 2.58
C GLY A 117 4.75 18.35 3.83
N ALA A 118 5.33 19.53 4.02
CA ALA A 118 5.10 20.37 5.20
C ALA A 118 3.62 20.72 5.42
N ASP A 119 2.90 21.11 4.37
CA ASP A 119 1.49 21.51 4.45
C ASP A 119 0.57 20.37 4.90
N SER A 120 0.86 19.16 4.41
CA SER A 120 0.10 17.97 4.82
C SER A 120 0.36 17.59 6.28
N ILE A 121 1.60 17.74 6.75
CA ILE A 121 1.96 17.52 8.16
C ILE A 121 1.23 18.54 9.04
N GLU A 122 1.32 19.83 8.69
CA GLU A 122 0.64 20.90 9.39
C GLU A 122 -0.86 20.63 9.50
N TYR A 123 -1.50 20.29 8.38
CA TYR A 123 -2.92 19.97 8.36
C TYR A 123 -3.27 18.79 9.27
N ILE A 124 -2.58 17.64 9.13
CA ILE A 124 -2.91 16.43 9.88
C ILE A 124 -2.70 16.62 11.38
N VAL A 125 -1.56 17.20 11.79
CA VAL A 125 -1.23 17.41 13.20
C VAL A 125 -2.25 18.34 13.87
N ASN A 126 -2.64 19.43 13.19
CA ASN A 126 -3.63 20.36 13.73
C ASN A 126 -5.06 19.80 13.69
N HIS A 127 -5.47 19.15 12.61
CA HIS A 127 -6.81 18.59 12.46
C HIS A 127 -7.08 17.47 13.49
N ALA A 128 -6.11 16.57 13.68
CA ALA A 128 -6.18 15.50 14.67
C ALA A 128 -5.85 15.97 16.09
N GLU A 129 -5.40 17.23 16.28
CA GLU A 129 -5.05 17.81 17.58
C GLU A 129 -3.95 17.02 18.30
N ILE A 130 -2.90 16.64 17.57
CA ILE A 130 -1.81 15.84 18.11
C ILE A 130 -0.96 16.64 19.09
N GLU A 131 -0.90 16.19 20.34
CA GLU A 131 -0.13 16.80 21.43
C GLU A 131 1.23 16.12 21.62
N ILE A 132 1.31 14.82 21.31
CA ILE A 132 2.53 14.00 21.35
C ILE A 132 2.70 13.25 20.04
N LEU A 133 3.93 13.24 19.50
CA LEU A 133 4.23 12.61 18.23
C LEU A 133 5.50 11.76 18.34
N VAL A 134 5.40 10.48 17.96
CA VAL A 134 6.52 9.53 17.90
C VAL A 134 7.03 9.48 16.47
N CYS A 135 8.32 9.71 16.24
CA CYS A 135 8.89 9.77 14.89
C CYS A 135 10.33 9.23 14.81
N SER A 136 10.80 8.95 13.61
CA SER A 136 12.22 8.74 13.38
C SER A 136 13.01 10.05 13.54
N LEU A 137 14.28 9.95 13.91
CA LEU A 137 15.13 11.11 14.26
C LEU A 137 15.24 12.12 13.10
N ASP A 138 15.26 11.65 11.85
CA ASP A 138 15.31 12.49 10.65
C ASP A 138 14.08 13.40 10.48
N LYS A 139 12.96 13.08 11.12
CA LYS A 139 11.73 13.88 11.07
C LYS A 139 11.70 15.00 12.11
N VAL A 140 12.49 14.90 13.19
CA VAL A 140 12.53 15.90 14.27
C VAL A 140 12.83 17.31 13.76
N PRO A 141 13.87 17.55 12.92
CA PRO A 141 14.13 18.89 12.39
C PRO A 141 12.96 19.48 11.60
N LYS A 142 12.23 18.65 10.84
CA LYS A 142 11.07 19.07 10.05
C LYS A 142 9.91 19.53 10.94
N LEU A 143 9.67 18.80 12.03
CA LEU A 143 8.65 19.16 13.02
C LEU A 143 9.02 20.43 13.80
N LEU A 144 10.28 20.58 14.21
CA LEU A 144 10.75 21.77 14.89
C LEU A 144 10.66 23.03 14.00
N LYS A 145 10.96 22.92 12.70
CA LYS A 145 10.75 24.01 11.73
C LYS A 145 9.28 24.45 11.61
N LEU A 146 8.36 23.52 11.81
CA LEU A 146 6.92 23.80 11.75
C LEU A 146 6.33 24.21 13.09
N ARG A 147 7.14 24.37 14.16
CA ARG A 147 6.67 24.55 15.53
C ARG A 147 5.62 25.67 15.70
N GLU A 148 5.83 26.81 15.07
CA GLU A 148 4.90 27.95 15.15
C GLU A 148 3.51 27.63 14.54
N LYS A 149 3.49 26.74 13.56
CA LYS A 149 2.28 26.27 12.89
C LYS A 149 1.61 25.07 13.58
N LEU A 150 2.26 24.49 14.59
CA LEU A 150 1.80 23.32 15.34
C LEU A 150 1.55 23.65 16.82
N PRO A 151 0.57 24.50 17.16
CA PRO A 151 0.42 25.07 18.51
C PRO A 151 0.12 24.02 19.59
N LYS A 152 -0.56 22.90 19.22
CA LYS A 152 -0.92 21.83 20.16
C LYS A 152 0.20 20.82 20.39
N LEU A 153 1.16 20.68 19.48
CA LEU A 153 2.28 19.75 19.64
C LEU A 153 3.20 20.23 20.77
N LYS A 154 3.37 19.43 21.81
CA LYS A 154 4.15 19.75 23.01
C LYS A 154 5.30 18.77 23.26
N ALA A 155 5.17 17.55 22.76
CA ALA A 155 6.19 16.52 22.96
C ALA A 155 6.47 15.76 21.65
N ILE A 156 7.75 15.49 21.43
CA ILE A 156 8.25 14.62 20.35
C ILE A 156 9.05 13.50 20.99
N VAL A 157 8.80 12.28 20.56
CA VAL A 157 9.54 11.07 20.96
C VAL A 157 10.26 10.52 19.73
N SER A 158 11.60 10.57 19.74
CA SER A 158 12.40 9.90 18.71
C SER A 158 12.37 8.39 18.90
N MET A 159 12.11 7.65 17.85
CA MET A 159 12.24 6.19 17.84
C MET A 159 13.71 5.76 17.94
N ASP A 160 14.62 6.62 17.56
CA ASP A 160 16.06 6.41 17.60
C ASP A 160 16.64 6.85 18.93
N SER A 161 17.54 6.03 19.51
CA SER A 161 18.18 6.32 20.78
C SER A 161 19.10 7.54 20.68
N PHE A 162 19.13 8.36 21.75
CA PHE A 162 20.06 9.46 21.92
C PHE A 162 21.38 9.05 22.57
N ALA A 163 21.48 7.82 23.04
CA ALA A 163 22.73 7.28 23.56
C ALA A 163 23.74 7.05 22.42
N PRO A 164 25.04 7.19 22.67
CA PRO A 164 26.08 6.81 21.72
C PRO A 164 25.87 5.33 21.33
N GLN A 165 25.74 5.07 20.04
CA GLN A 165 25.55 3.71 19.55
C GLN A 165 26.92 3.05 19.33
N THR A 166 27.03 1.76 19.65
CA THR A 166 28.20 0.96 19.29
C THR A 166 28.26 0.77 17.76
N PRO A 167 29.45 0.56 17.17
CA PRO A 167 29.58 0.42 15.70
C PRO A 167 28.71 -0.68 15.09
N ASP A 168 28.32 -1.69 15.87
CA ASP A 168 27.53 -2.84 15.38
C ASP A 168 26.01 -2.63 15.43
N GLU A 169 25.52 -1.56 16.09
CA GLU A 169 24.09 -1.29 16.28
C GLU A 169 23.57 -0.11 15.48
N THR A 170 24.38 0.53 14.69
CA THR A 170 24.06 1.81 14.06
C THR A 170 23.15 1.67 12.85
N LEU A 171 22.08 2.48 12.84
CA LEU A 171 21.28 2.74 11.64
C LEU A 171 22.13 3.43 10.56
N PRO A 172 21.83 3.22 9.26
CA PRO A 172 22.56 3.90 8.20
C PRO A 172 22.51 5.43 8.34
N SER A 173 23.62 6.12 7.97
CA SER A 173 23.65 7.59 7.85
C SER A 173 22.33 8.13 7.25
N PRO A 174 21.75 9.25 7.76
CA PRO A 174 22.48 10.41 8.33
C PRO A 174 22.44 10.53 9.86
N PHE A 175 22.14 9.47 10.58
CA PHE A 175 21.90 9.54 12.03
C PHE A 175 23.22 9.49 12.80
N ASN A 176 23.81 10.64 13.10
CA ASN A 176 24.96 10.69 14.00
C ASN A 176 24.62 11.38 15.31
N THR A 177 25.27 10.95 16.39
CA THR A 177 25.05 11.42 17.75
C THR A 177 25.41 12.90 17.99
N SER A 178 26.26 13.50 17.16
CA SER A 178 26.62 14.92 17.29
C SER A 178 25.47 15.87 16.96
N SER A 179 24.52 15.45 16.14
CA SER A 179 23.33 16.24 15.84
C SER A 179 22.27 16.23 16.97
N VAL A 180 22.29 15.23 17.84
CA VAL A 180 21.30 15.08 18.93
C VAL A 180 21.36 16.24 19.92
N THR A 181 22.57 16.69 20.30
CA THR A 181 22.71 17.83 21.22
C THR A 181 22.10 19.10 20.63
N VAL A 182 22.34 19.37 19.37
CA VAL A 182 21.75 20.52 18.67
C VAL A 182 20.23 20.40 18.61
N LEU A 183 19.70 19.21 18.32
CA LEU A 183 18.25 18.99 18.26
C LEU A 183 17.59 19.17 19.63
N LYS A 184 18.22 18.74 20.72
CA LYS A 184 17.72 18.96 22.09
C LYS A 184 17.67 20.44 22.42
N GLN A 185 18.74 21.19 22.15
CA GLN A 185 18.77 22.64 22.36
C GLN A 185 17.72 23.38 21.53
N TRP A 186 17.52 22.95 20.28
CA TRP A 186 16.49 23.54 19.42
C TRP A 186 15.07 23.21 19.92
N ALA A 187 14.82 21.97 20.35
CA ALA A 187 13.54 21.57 20.92
C ALA A 187 13.22 22.39 22.18
N ASP A 188 14.19 22.52 23.09
CA ASP A 188 14.05 23.32 24.32
C ASP A 188 13.75 24.79 23.99
N ALA A 189 14.49 25.40 23.07
CA ALA A 189 14.24 26.78 22.61
C ALA A 189 12.87 26.93 21.93
N SER A 190 12.32 25.85 21.37
CA SER A 190 11.00 25.81 20.73
C SER A 190 9.86 25.47 21.71
N GLY A 191 10.15 25.20 22.99
CA GLY A 191 9.17 24.79 23.99
C GLY A 191 8.57 23.40 23.70
N ILE A 192 9.34 22.49 23.11
CA ILE A 192 8.99 21.11 22.80
C ILE A 192 9.79 20.17 23.71
N ALA A 193 9.09 19.30 24.44
CA ALA A 193 9.76 18.23 25.18
C ALA A 193 10.23 17.15 24.18
N LEU A 194 11.55 16.91 24.13
CA LEU A 194 12.16 15.95 23.21
C LEU A 194 12.73 14.75 23.98
N TYR A 195 12.16 13.59 23.76
CA TYR A 195 12.58 12.31 24.35
C TYR A 195 13.05 11.36 23.24
N ASP A 196 13.80 10.32 23.61
CA ASP A 196 13.94 9.10 22.83
C ASP A 196 13.08 7.97 23.40
N LEU A 197 12.80 6.98 22.58
CA LEU A 197 11.93 5.86 22.98
C LEU A 197 12.51 5.06 24.16
N PRO A 198 13.83 4.78 24.25
CA PRO A 198 14.42 4.17 25.44
C PRO A 198 14.21 4.97 26.74
N ALA A 199 14.29 6.30 26.70
CA ALA A 199 14.02 7.13 27.88
C ALA A 199 12.54 7.07 28.29
N VAL A 200 11.62 7.04 27.33
CA VAL A 200 10.18 6.85 27.58
C VAL A 200 9.92 5.47 28.17
N GLU A 201 10.57 4.42 27.64
CA GLU A 201 10.47 3.05 28.15
C GLU A 201 11.01 2.94 29.61
N ALA A 202 12.15 3.58 29.90
CA ALA A 202 12.72 3.63 31.24
C ALA A 202 11.82 4.38 32.24
N LEU A 203 11.21 5.49 31.81
CA LEU A 203 10.25 6.24 32.62
C LEU A 203 9.05 5.39 33.01
N GLY A 204 8.44 4.69 32.04
CA GLY A 204 7.31 3.83 32.31
C GLY A 204 7.67 2.55 33.09
N ALA A 205 8.92 2.08 33.01
CA ALA A 205 9.40 1.00 33.84
C ALA A 205 9.56 1.41 35.31
N ALA A 206 9.99 2.67 35.57
CA ALA A 206 10.11 3.21 36.92
C ALA A 206 8.76 3.49 37.58
N GLU A 207 7.78 3.93 36.82
CA GLU A 207 6.44 4.30 37.29
C GLU A 207 5.35 3.60 36.41
N PRO A 208 5.10 2.29 36.62
CA PRO A 208 4.17 1.53 35.79
C PRO A 208 2.71 2.00 35.98
N ILE A 209 1.99 2.08 34.86
CA ILE A 209 0.54 2.36 34.81
C ILE A 209 -0.17 1.13 34.25
N HIS A 210 -1.25 0.70 34.91
CA HIS A 210 -2.04 -0.41 34.44
C HIS A 210 -2.63 -0.14 33.04
N PRO A 211 -2.67 -1.14 32.14
CA PRO A 211 -3.31 -1.00 30.85
C PRO A 211 -4.77 -0.56 30.95
N ARG A 212 -5.18 0.32 30.06
CA ARG A 212 -6.55 0.80 29.91
C ARG A 212 -7.13 0.20 28.64
N MET A 213 -7.87 -0.90 28.81
CA MET A 213 -8.38 -1.67 27.67
C MET A 213 -9.33 -0.84 26.82
N PRO A 214 -9.08 -0.69 25.51
CA PRO A 214 -10.03 -0.05 24.60
C PRO A 214 -11.33 -0.85 24.53
N LYS A 215 -12.44 -0.15 24.35
CA LYS A 215 -13.72 -0.77 24.02
C LYS A 215 -13.78 -1.09 22.53
N THR A 216 -14.70 -1.95 22.15
CA THR A 216 -14.91 -2.36 20.76
C THR A 216 -15.28 -1.19 19.85
N ASP A 217 -16.03 -0.23 20.40
CA ASP A 217 -16.49 0.99 19.74
C ASP A 217 -15.55 2.20 19.91
N ASP A 218 -14.41 2.04 20.58
CA ASP A 218 -13.36 3.07 20.60
C ASP A 218 -12.64 3.10 19.24
N VAL A 219 -12.09 4.27 18.89
CA VAL A 219 -11.28 4.46 17.69
C VAL A 219 -9.95 3.74 17.85
N PHE A 220 -9.62 2.87 16.91
CA PHE A 220 -8.31 2.21 16.80
C PHE A 220 -7.28 3.14 16.18
N CYS A 221 -7.62 3.74 15.04
CA CYS A 221 -6.72 4.69 14.38
C CYS A 221 -7.48 5.64 13.44
N LEU A 222 -6.86 6.79 13.15
CA LEU A 222 -7.25 7.67 12.06
C LEU A 222 -6.36 7.40 10.85
N CYS A 223 -6.96 6.96 9.75
CA CYS A 223 -6.27 6.79 8.48
C CYS A 223 -6.61 7.96 7.55
N TYR A 224 -5.61 8.81 7.26
CA TYR A 224 -5.79 9.91 6.34
C TYR A 224 -5.73 9.43 4.88
N THR A 225 -6.77 9.75 4.12
CA THR A 225 -6.85 9.46 2.69
C THR A 225 -6.73 10.75 1.90
N SER A 226 -6.02 10.72 0.77
CA SER A 226 -6.02 11.82 -0.18
C SER A 226 -7.39 11.89 -0.85
N GLY A 227 -8.23 12.80 -0.38
CA GLY A 227 -9.50 13.10 -1.04
C GLY A 227 -9.28 13.59 -2.47
N THR A 228 -10.21 13.28 -3.37
CA THR A 228 -10.23 13.84 -4.74
C THR A 228 -10.38 15.37 -4.77
N THR A 229 -10.71 15.98 -3.65
CA THR A 229 -10.91 17.43 -3.46
C THR A 229 -9.67 18.16 -2.90
N GLY A 230 -8.53 17.49 -2.76
CA GLY A 230 -7.26 18.08 -2.31
C GLY A 230 -6.99 17.98 -0.80
N THR A 231 -7.98 18.23 0.06
CA THR A 231 -7.78 18.14 1.52
C THR A 231 -7.89 16.68 2.00
N PRO A 232 -6.90 16.16 2.76
CA PRO A 232 -6.95 14.80 3.29
C PRO A 232 -8.12 14.61 4.27
N LYS A 233 -8.78 13.44 4.19
CA LYS A 233 -9.87 13.05 5.10
C LYS A 233 -9.40 11.98 6.06
N ALA A 234 -9.78 12.09 7.32
CA ALA A 234 -9.42 11.15 8.38
C ALA A 234 -10.52 10.09 8.56
N ALA A 235 -10.34 8.91 8.02
CA ALA A 235 -11.24 7.79 8.25
C ALA A 235 -11.04 7.22 9.66
N MET A 236 -12.12 7.14 10.46
CA MET A 236 -12.11 6.53 11.79
C MET A 236 -12.25 5.01 11.66
N ILE A 237 -11.18 4.31 11.96
CA ILE A 237 -11.18 2.84 12.02
C ILE A 237 -11.40 2.45 13.48
N MET A 238 -12.42 1.62 13.72
CA MET A 238 -12.81 1.21 15.05
C MET A 238 -12.15 -0.12 15.43
N HIS A 239 -12.00 -0.40 16.73
CA HIS A 239 -11.55 -1.72 17.18
C HIS A 239 -12.47 -2.85 16.71
N SER A 240 -13.78 -2.62 16.62
CA SER A 240 -14.76 -3.58 16.05
C SER A 240 -14.49 -3.94 14.60
N ASN A 241 -14.03 -2.98 13.80
CA ASN A 241 -13.66 -3.25 12.41
C ASN A 241 -12.47 -4.22 12.35
N MET A 242 -11.47 -4.04 13.21
CA MET A 242 -10.30 -4.93 13.27
C MET A 242 -10.66 -6.31 13.83
N ASP A 243 -11.55 -6.39 14.80
CA ASP A 243 -12.09 -7.67 15.29
C ASP A 243 -12.77 -8.44 14.15
N TYR A 244 -13.62 -7.78 13.36
CA TYR A 244 -14.23 -8.39 12.19
C TYR A 244 -13.19 -8.90 11.20
N VAL A 245 -12.20 -8.07 10.84
CA VAL A 245 -11.14 -8.44 9.90
C VAL A 245 -10.39 -9.68 10.37
N GLN A 246 -10.07 -9.79 11.67
CA GLN A 246 -9.38 -10.95 12.25
C GLN A 246 -10.19 -12.25 12.12
N ARG A 247 -11.51 -12.16 12.15
CA ARG A 247 -12.40 -13.33 12.01
C ARG A 247 -12.54 -13.80 10.57
N VAL A 248 -12.41 -12.91 9.58
CA VAL A 248 -12.62 -13.28 8.17
C VAL A 248 -11.34 -13.62 7.42
N VAL A 249 -10.19 -13.01 7.76
CA VAL A 249 -8.91 -13.26 7.07
C VAL A 249 -8.53 -14.75 7.03
N PRO A 250 -8.66 -15.55 8.09
CA PRO A 250 -8.32 -16.98 8.05
C PRO A 250 -9.16 -17.79 7.06
N GLN A 251 -10.30 -17.26 6.59
CA GLN A 251 -11.19 -17.97 5.68
C GLN A 251 -10.64 -18.03 4.25
N PHE A 252 -9.85 -17.04 3.83
CA PHE A 252 -9.27 -16.98 2.49
C PHE A 252 -7.75 -17.17 2.45
N VAL A 253 -7.04 -17.03 3.57
CA VAL A 253 -5.60 -17.28 3.66
C VAL A 253 -5.34 -18.77 3.88
N PRO A 254 -4.70 -19.50 2.94
CA PRO A 254 -4.57 -20.95 2.99
C PRO A 254 -3.28 -21.42 3.66
N VAL A 255 -2.66 -20.65 4.57
CA VAL A 255 -1.40 -21.05 5.19
C VAL A 255 -1.62 -22.14 6.26
N THR A 256 -0.70 -23.09 6.31
CA THR A 256 -0.75 -24.26 7.17
C THR A 256 0.12 -24.15 8.42
N SER A 257 1.02 -23.17 8.45
CA SER A 257 1.94 -22.86 9.55
C SER A 257 1.71 -21.44 10.05
N PRO A 258 2.24 -21.06 11.23
CA PRO A 258 2.18 -19.67 11.68
C PRO A 258 2.69 -18.71 10.61
N PRO A 259 1.98 -17.61 10.33
CA PRO A 259 2.34 -16.71 9.25
C PRO A 259 3.68 -16.01 9.50
N VAL A 260 4.48 -15.93 8.44
CA VAL A 260 5.73 -15.14 8.38
C VAL A 260 5.56 -14.12 7.27
N SER A 261 5.61 -12.84 7.60
CA SER A 261 5.36 -11.75 6.64
C SER A 261 6.45 -10.68 6.68
N LEU A 262 6.76 -10.11 5.52
CA LEU A 262 7.64 -8.94 5.41
C LEU A 262 6.78 -7.66 5.46
N SER A 263 7.04 -6.80 6.45
CA SER A 263 6.42 -5.49 6.59
C SER A 263 7.19 -4.46 5.79
N TYR A 264 6.64 -4.03 4.65
CA TYR A 264 7.22 -2.99 3.80
C TYR A 264 6.16 -2.01 3.23
N LEU A 265 4.89 -2.41 3.17
CA LEU A 265 3.81 -1.49 2.84
C LEU A 265 3.66 -0.47 3.98
N PRO A 266 3.37 0.80 3.69
CA PRO A 266 3.36 1.82 4.73
C PRO A 266 2.39 1.49 5.88
N LEU A 267 2.86 1.54 7.13
CA LEU A 267 2.03 1.38 8.33
C LEU A 267 1.00 2.51 8.52
N ALA A 268 1.17 3.61 7.81
CA ALA A 268 0.16 4.65 7.69
C ALA A 268 -1.06 4.21 6.85
N HIS A 269 -0.96 3.11 6.11
CA HIS A 269 -2.04 2.56 5.30
C HIS A 269 -2.71 1.39 6.00
N ILE A 270 -4.05 1.36 6.00
CA ILE A 270 -4.84 0.33 6.68
C ILE A 270 -4.53 -1.10 6.18
N TYR A 271 -4.11 -1.25 4.92
CA TYR A 271 -3.76 -2.55 4.34
C TYR A 271 -2.64 -3.24 5.13
N GLU A 272 -1.53 -2.56 5.38
CA GLU A 272 -0.43 -3.13 6.18
C GLU A 272 -0.86 -3.40 7.61
N ARG A 273 -1.64 -2.51 8.21
CA ARG A 273 -2.09 -2.66 9.59
C ARG A 273 -2.94 -3.92 9.81
N PHE A 274 -3.94 -4.16 8.96
CA PHE A 274 -4.75 -5.37 9.13
C PHE A 274 -3.95 -6.66 8.87
N CYS A 275 -3.00 -6.64 7.92
CA CYS A 275 -2.12 -7.77 7.67
C CYS A 275 -1.25 -8.10 8.88
N GLN A 276 -0.67 -7.08 9.53
CA GLN A 276 0.13 -7.27 10.74
C GLN A 276 -0.69 -7.79 11.92
N ILE A 277 -1.91 -7.26 12.12
CA ILE A 277 -2.80 -7.74 13.17
C ILE A 277 -3.13 -9.23 12.95
N TYR A 278 -3.38 -9.64 11.69
CA TYR A 278 -3.59 -11.05 11.36
C TYR A 278 -2.38 -11.92 11.71
N VAL A 279 -1.17 -11.49 11.32
CA VAL A 279 0.07 -12.23 11.62
C VAL A 279 0.25 -12.35 13.14
N MET A 280 0.10 -11.25 13.87
CA MET A 280 0.22 -11.18 15.33
C MET A 280 -0.79 -12.10 16.02
N SER A 281 -2.08 -12.00 15.70
CA SER A 281 -3.12 -12.80 16.35
C SER A 281 -3.07 -14.28 15.99
N SER A 282 -2.34 -14.64 14.93
CA SER A 282 -2.10 -16.04 14.52
C SER A 282 -0.81 -16.62 15.10
N GLY A 283 -0.11 -15.91 16.01
CA GLY A 283 1.17 -16.35 16.60
C GLY A 283 2.29 -16.44 15.57
N GLY A 284 2.21 -15.65 14.51
CA GLY A 284 3.20 -15.52 13.45
C GLY A 284 4.30 -14.52 13.76
N LYS A 285 5.17 -14.23 12.80
CA LYS A 285 6.26 -13.26 12.95
C LYS A 285 6.36 -12.27 11.79
N ILE A 286 6.78 -11.05 12.09
CA ILE A 286 6.86 -9.92 11.19
C ILE A 286 8.31 -9.48 11.09
N GLY A 287 8.93 -9.69 9.92
CA GLY A 287 10.21 -9.07 9.59
C GLY A 287 9.99 -7.70 8.98
N VAL A 288 10.63 -6.67 9.50
CA VAL A 288 10.57 -5.33 8.90
C VAL A 288 11.65 -5.22 7.82
N PHE A 289 11.29 -4.64 6.67
CA PHE A 289 12.23 -4.46 5.55
C PHE A 289 13.39 -3.52 5.89
N SER A 290 14.45 -3.57 5.11
CA SER A 290 15.69 -2.80 5.33
C SER A 290 15.56 -1.28 5.11
N GLY A 291 14.36 -0.76 4.83
CA GLY A 291 14.10 0.66 4.58
C GLY A 291 14.29 1.10 3.13
N ASN A 292 14.84 0.25 2.27
CA ASN A 292 15.02 0.53 0.85
C ASN A 292 14.29 -0.51 -0.01
N ILE A 293 13.31 -0.07 -0.79
CA ILE A 293 12.51 -0.95 -1.66
C ILE A 293 13.35 -1.68 -2.73
N LEU A 294 14.53 -1.18 -3.07
CA LEU A 294 15.44 -1.84 -3.99
C LEU A 294 16.04 -3.12 -3.41
N ASN A 295 16.11 -3.23 -2.09
CA ASN A 295 16.62 -4.40 -1.37
C ASN A 295 15.53 -5.44 -1.06
N ILE A 296 14.28 -5.20 -1.47
CA ILE A 296 13.13 -6.02 -1.05
C ILE A 296 13.29 -7.51 -1.39
N VAL A 297 13.94 -7.83 -2.49
CA VAL A 297 14.20 -9.23 -2.89
C VAL A 297 15.18 -9.89 -1.92
N ASP A 298 16.22 -9.19 -1.49
CA ASP A 298 17.20 -9.66 -0.51
C ASP A 298 16.54 -9.82 0.89
N ASP A 299 15.67 -8.88 1.27
CA ASP A 299 14.88 -8.99 2.49
C ASP A 299 13.95 -10.20 2.47
N LEU A 300 13.25 -10.45 1.34
CA LEU A 300 12.39 -11.62 1.16
C LEU A 300 13.18 -12.93 1.17
N GLN A 301 14.34 -12.98 0.54
CA GLN A 301 15.21 -14.15 0.54
C GLN A 301 15.70 -14.51 1.93
N THR A 302 16.11 -13.48 2.70
CA THR A 302 16.63 -13.66 4.07
C THR A 302 15.51 -14.06 5.03
N LEU A 303 14.32 -13.47 4.90
CA LEU A 303 13.17 -13.77 5.76
C LEU A 303 12.53 -15.13 5.47
N GLY A 304 12.40 -15.49 4.20
CA GLY A 304 11.69 -16.67 3.76
C GLY A 304 10.19 -16.67 4.14
N PRO A 305 9.41 -15.62 3.79
CA PRO A 305 8.01 -15.50 4.22
C PRO A 305 7.14 -16.58 3.56
N ASN A 306 6.07 -17.00 4.26
CA ASN A 306 5.01 -17.83 3.67
C ASN A 306 3.79 -17.01 3.23
N ILE A 307 3.67 -15.76 3.70
CA ILE A 307 2.68 -14.78 3.23
C ILE A 307 3.40 -13.54 2.70
N PHE A 308 2.99 -13.09 1.51
CA PHE A 308 3.50 -11.86 0.94
C PHE A 308 2.35 -10.94 0.53
N ASN A 309 2.15 -9.87 1.30
CA ASN A 309 1.19 -8.83 0.98
C ASN A 309 1.87 -7.82 0.06
N SER A 310 1.27 -7.54 -1.09
CA SER A 310 1.95 -6.75 -2.12
C SER A 310 0.96 -5.84 -2.88
N VAL A 311 1.51 -5.04 -3.75
CA VAL A 311 0.76 -4.15 -4.65
C VAL A 311 1.17 -4.44 -6.10
N PRO A 312 0.28 -4.16 -7.09
CA PRO A 312 0.52 -4.49 -8.49
C PRO A 312 1.85 -3.98 -9.03
N ARG A 313 2.26 -2.77 -8.65
CA ARG A 313 3.52 -2.16 -9.11
C ARG A 313 4.76 -3.00 -8.80
N LEU A 314 4.84 -3.55 -7.59
CA LEU A 314 5.96 -4.42 -7.22
C LEU A 314 5.87 -5.78 -7.92
N LEU A 315 4.65 -6.33 -8.00
CA LEU A 315 4.44 -7.60 -8.68
C LEU A 315 4.75 -7.53 -10.18
N ASN A 316 4.44 -6.41 -10.85
CA ASN A 316 4.81 -6.19 -12.24
C ASN A 316 6.34 -6.17 -12.41
N ARG A 317 7.08 -5.47 -11.53
CA ARG A 317 8.56 -5.49 -11.59
C ARG A 317 9.14 -6.89 -11.39
N ILE A 318 8.56 -7.68 -10.48
CA ILE A 318 8.96 -9.08 -10.29
C ILE A 318 8.62 -9.89 -11.55
N TYR A 319 7.44 -9.70 -12.13
CA TYR A 319 7.01 -10.33 -13.38
C TYR A 319 8.00 -10.06 -14.52
N ASP A 320 8.37 -8.79 -14.76
CA ASP A 320 9.29 -8.41 -15.84
C ASP A 320 10.64 -9.09 -15.70
N ARG A 321 11.22 -9.12 -14.49
CA ARG A 321 12.46 -9.82 -14.21
C ARG A 321 12.34 -11.33 -14.44
N LEU A 322 11.24 -11.93 -14.03
CA LEU A 322 10.99 -13.36 -14.24
C LEU A 322 10.80 -13.69 -15.72
N VAL A 323 10.07 -12.87 -16.47
CA VAL A 323 9.88 -13.05 -17.92
C VAL A 323 11.21 -12.92 -18.67
N ALA A 324 12.05 -11.92 -18.33
CA ALA A 324 13.38 -11.76 -18.90
C ALA A 324 14.27 -12.99 -18.64
N GLY A 325 14.26 -13.52 -17.42
CA GLY A 325 15.05 -14.69 -17.03
C GLY A 325 14.45 -16.05 -17.46
N THR A 326 13.23 -16.09 -17.97
CA THR A 326 12.54 -17.34 -18.36
C THR A 326 12.11 -17.32 -19.83
N ILE A 327 10.98 -16.69 -20.15
CA ILE A 327 10.36 -16.72 -21.48
C ILE A 327 11.30 -16.10 -22.53
N HIS A 328 11.95 -14.99 -22.19
CA HIS A 328 12.86 -14.25 -23.05
C HIS A 328 14.32 -14.68 -22.92
N ALA A 329 14.62 -15.65 -22.05
CA ALA A 329 15.99 -16.16 -21.93
C ALA A 329 16.49 -16.77 -23.25
N PRO A 330 17.75 -16.52 -23.64
CA PRO A 330 18.32 -17.06 -24.88
C PRO A 330 18.60 -18.57 -24.78
N GLY A 331 18.78 -19.22 -25.93
CA GLY A 331 19.23 -20.60 -26.04
C GLY A 331 18.28 -21.65 -25.44
N LEU A 332 18.81 -22.77 -25.01
CA LEU A 332 18.06 -23.91 -24.48
C LEU A 332 17.29 -23.57 -23.20
N THR A 333 17.82 -22.71 -22.37
CA THR A 333 17.15 -22.26 -21.14
C THR A 333 15.81 -21.63 -21.47
N GLY A 334 15.76 -20.72 -22.45
CA GLY A 334 14.50 -20.11 -22.87
C GLY A 334 13.51 -21.09 -23.50
N VAL A 335 14.00 -22.07 -24.29
CA VAL A 335 13.12 -23.11 -24.87
C VAL A 335 12.46 -23.94 -23.78
N ILE A 336 13.24 -24.41 -22.81
CA ILE A 336 12.75 -25.20 -21.67
C ILE A 336 11.77 -24.37 -20.83
N ALA A 337 12.11 -23.11 -20.55
CA ALA A 337 11.28 -22.22 -19.74
C ALA A 337 9.92 -21.94 -20.43
N ARG A 338 9.91 -21.63 -21.73
CA ARG A 338 8.66 -21.44 -22.49
C ARG A 338 7.78 -22.69 -22.46
N ARG A 339 8.36 -23.88 -22.59
CA ARG A 339 7.60 -25.14 -22.48
C ARG A 339 7.02 -25.33 -21.08
N ALA A 340 7.83 -25.14 -20.05
CA ALA A 340 7.42 -25.28 -18.66
C ALA A 340 6.27 -24.31 -18.30
N VAL A 341 6.37 -23.05 -18.74
CA VAL A 341 5.33 -22.03 -18.56
C VAL A 341 4.06 -22.45 -19.30
N ALA A 342 4.15 -22.87 -20.56
CA ALA A 342 2.98 -23.29 -21.35
C ALA A 342 2.26 -24.48 -20.71
N ASP A 343 2.98 -25.50 -20.25
CA ASP A 343 2.40 -26.67 -19.61
C ASP A 343 1.69 -26.31 -18.29
N LYS A 344 2.29 -25.46 -17.46
CA LYS A 344 1.65 -25.00 -16.20
C LYS A 344 0.46 -24.08 -16.45
N MET A 345 0.53 -23.19 -17.45
CA MET A 345 -0.63 -22.36 -17.83
C MET A 345 -1.80 -23.20 -18.33
N ALA A 346 -1.51 -24.25 -19.13
CA ALA A 346 -2.53 -25.18 -19.58
C ALA A 346 -3.17 -25.97 -18.42
N ASN A 347 -2.36 -26.41 -17.44
CA ASN A 347 -2.87 -27.05 -16.24
C ASN A 347 -3.75 -26.11 -15.41
N LEU A 348 -3.32 -24.87 -15.23
CA LEU A 348 -4.10 -23.86 -14.49
C LEU A 348 -5.44 -23.58 -15.19
N ALA A 349 -5.44 -23.42 -16.51
CA ALA A 349 -6.66 -23.22 -17.32
C ALA A 349 -7.61 -24.43 -17.26
N ALA A 350 -7.06 -25.65 -17.16
CA ALA A 350 -7.82 -26.89 -17.02
C ALA A 350 -8.29 -27.19 -15.56
N GLY A 351 -8.07 -26.24 -14.61
CA GLY A 351 -8.43 -26.43 -13.20
C GLY A 351 -7.57 -27.45 -12.43
N LYS A 352 -6.41 -27.86 -12.99
CA LYS A 352 -5.50 -28.81 -12.35
C LYS A 352 -4.56 -28.16 -11.32
N GLY A 353 -4.73 -26.88 -11.05
CA GLY A 353 -3.92 -26.11 -10.10
C GLY A 353 -2.67 -25.47 -10.71
N ASN A 354 -1.86 -24.85 -9.85
CA ASN A 354 -0.69 -24.05 -10.21
C ASN A 354 0.65 -24.77 -10.01
N THR A 355 0.64 -26.06 -9.69
CA THR A 355 1.82 -26.89 -9.46
C THR A 355 2.03 -27.91 -10.58
N HIS A 356 3.27 -28.37 -10.78
CA HIS A 356 3.62 -29.41 -11.73
C HIS A 356 4.84 -30.20 -11.23
N ALA A 357 4.67 -31.50 -10.96
CA ALA A 357 5.67 -32.34 -10.30
C ALA A 357 7.08 -32.28 -10.91
N PHE A 358 7.19 -32.22 -12.22
CA PHE A 358 8.48 -32.16 -12.94
C PHE A 358 9.00 -30.72 -13.00
N TRP A 359 8.20 -29.77 -13.55
CA TRP A 359 8.67 -28.40 -13.80
C TRP A 359 8.97 -27.64 -12.53
N ASP A 360 8.25 -27.90 -11.43
CA ASP A 360 8.50 -27.25 -10.14
C ASP A 360 9.87 -27.63 -9.58
N ARG A 361 10.32 -28.85 -9.79
CA ARG A 361 11.67 -29.29 -9.36
C ARG A 361 12.78 -28.75 -10.24
N VAL A 362 12.58 -28.72 -11.56
CA VAL A 362 13.63 -28.38 -12.54
C VAL A 362 13.83 -26.87 -12.66
N LEU A 363 12.73 -26.10 -12.71
CA LEU A 363 12.78 -24.65 -12.99
C LEU A 363 12.21 -23.83 -11.84
N PHE A 364 10.96 -24.07 -11.43
CA PHE A 364 10.24 -23.13 -10.56
C PHE A 364 10.73 -23.14 -9.11
N ARG A 365 11.39 -24.18 -8.64
CA ARG A 365 12.09 -24.16 -7.34
C ARG A 365 13.10 -23.02 -7.23
N LYS A 366 13.86 -22.73 -8.31
CA LYS A 366 14.83 -21.64 -8.35
C LYS A 366 14.12 -20.27 -8.31
N ILE A 367 13.00 -20.16 -9.03
CA ILE A 367 12.18 -18.93 -9.03
C ILE A 367 11.57 -18.70 -7.66
N LYS A 368 11.00 -19.73 -7.04
CA LYS A 368 10.44 -19.66 -5.70
C LYS A 368 11.48 -19.23 -4.66
N ALA A 369 12.72 -19.70 -4.79
CA ALA A 369 13.85 -19.34 -3.92
C ALA A 369 14.20 -17.83 -3.98
N LEU A 370 13.92 -17.13 -5.09
CA LEU A 370 14.11 -15.68 -5.18
C LEU A 370 13.24 -14.89 -4.18
N LEU A 371 12.17 -15.47 -3.68
CA LEU A 371 11.30 -14.89 -2.65
C LEU A 371 11.35 -15.68 -1.34
N GLY A 372 12.48 -16.33 -1.04
CA GLY A 372 12.71 -17.08 0.20
C GLY A 372 12.23 -18.53 0.20
N GLY A 373 11.61 -19.01 -0.89
CA GLY A 373 11.29 -20.44 -1.10
C GLY A 373 10.05 -20.98 -0.38
N ASN A 374 9.46 -20.23 0.57
CA ASN A 374 8.40 -20.73 1.46
C ASN A 374 7.01 -20.19 1.15
N LEU A 375 6.84 -19.33 0.11
CA LEU A 375 5.56 -18.71 -0.20
C LEU A 375 4.44 -19.75 -0.37
N GLU A 376 3.35 -19.55 0.38
CA GLU A 376 2.09 -20.29 0.30
C GLU A 376 0.96 -19.38 -0.20
N PHE A 377 1.06 -18.07 0.08
CA PHE A 377 0.01 -17.11 -0.26
C PHE A 377 0.58 -15.72 -0.59
N VAL A 378 0.06 -15.11 -1.65
CA VAL A 378 0.30 -13.70 -2.01
C VAL A 378 -1.04 -13.00 -2.10
N LEU A 379 -1.18 -11.88 -1.39
CA LEU A 379 -2.34 -10.99 -1.50
C LEU A 379 -1.93 -9.72 -2.25
N THR A 380 -2.68 -9.36 -3.28
CA THR A 380 -2.50 -8.08 -3.99
C THR A 380 -3.79 -7.26 -3.97
N GLY A 381 -3.66 -5.96 -3.83
CA GLY A 381 -4.79 -5.05 -3.76
C GLY A 381 -4.36 -3.59 -3.95
N SER A 382 -5.23 -2.67 -3.61
CA SER A 382 -5.07 -1.21 -3.74
C SER A 382 -5.11 -0.65 -5.17
N ALA A 383 -4.86 -1.46 -6.19
CA ALA A 383 -5.00 -1.13 -7.61
C ALA A 383 -5.26 -2.42 -8.41
N PRO A 384 -5.82 -2.34 -9.62
CA PRO A 384 -5.99 -3.50 -10.49
C PRO A 384 -4.63 -4.08 -10.93
N ILE A 385 -4.60 -5.39 -11.16
CA ILE A 385 -3.45 -6.09 -11.75
C ILE A 385 -3.86 -6.77 -13.05
N ASP A 386 -2.95 -6.79 -14.05
CA ASP A 386 -3.23 -7.50 -15.30
C ASP A 386 -3.40 -8.99 -15.05
N LYS A 387 -4.44 -9.57 -15.68
CA LYS A 387 -4.79 -10.99 -15.52
C LYS A 387 -3.68 -11.94 -15.95
N ASN A 388 -2.90 -11.59 -16.98
CA ASN A 388 -1.82 -12.46 -17.46
C ASN A 388 -0.64 -12.42 -16.50
N VAL A 389 -0.33 -11.24 -15.94
CA VAL A 389 0.66 -11.07 -14.88
C VAL A 389 0.28 -11.91 -13.66
N LEU A 390 -0.96 -11.80 -13.19
CA LEU A 390 -1.45 -12.56 -12.03
C LEU A 390 -1.33 -14.08 -12.26
N GLN A 391 -1.79 -14.57 -13.41
CA GLN A 391 -1.74 -16.01 -13.75
C GLN A 391 -0.30 -16.50 -13.87
N PHE A 392 0.59 -15.71 -14.49
CA PHE A 392 2.01 -16.06 -14.59
C PHE A 392 2.67 -16.15 -13.21
N LEU A 393 2.39 -15.20 -12.32
CA LEU A 393 2.93 -15.21 -10.96
C LEU A 393 2.42 -16.42 -10.16
N ARG A 394 1.14 -16.83 -10.31
CA ARG A 394 0.60 -18.05 -9.69
C ARG A 394 1.40 -19.28 -10.05
N ILE A 395 1.73 -19.48 -11.33
CA ILE A 395 2.52 -20.64 -11.75
C ILE A 395 4.00 -20.53 -11.36
N CYS A 396 4.56 -19.31 -11.33
CA CYS A 396 5.97 -19.08 -10.96
C CYS A 396 6.23 -19.30 -9.47
N PHE A 397 5.35 -18.81 -8.62
CA PHE A 397 5.50 -18.95 -7.16
C PHE A 397 4.96 -20.30 -6.66
N CYS A 398 4.26 -21.07 -7.50
CA CYS A 398 3.62 -22.34 -7.12
C CYS A 398 2.70 -22.18 -5.89
N CYS A 399 2.08 -21.02 -5.72
CA CYS A 399 1.20 -20.69 -4.62
C CYS A 399 -0.03 -19.91 -5.10
N GLN A 400 -0.98 -19.70 -4.22
CA GLN A 400 -2.13 -18.85 -4.51
C GLN A 400 -1.70 -17.38 -4.53
N VAL A 401 -2.00 -16.69 -5.63
CA VAL A 401 -1.90 -15.22 -5.73
C VAL A 401 -3.34 -14.70 -5.86
N SER A 402 -3.82 -14.04 -4.81
CA SER A 402 -5.20 -13.55 -4.71
C SER A 402 -5.24 -12.05 -4.93
N GLU A 403 -6.21 -11.62 -5.71
CA GLU A 403 -6.59 -10.22 -5.85
C GLU A 403 -7.72 -9.93 -4.87
N GLY A 404 -7.67 -8.76 -4.22
CA GLY A 404 -8.72 -8.28 -3.33
C GLY A 404 -9.06 -6.82 -3.60
N TRP A 405 -10.32 -6.47 -3.32
CA TRP A 405 -10.80 -5.10 -3.32
C TRP A 405 -11.12 -4.66 -1.89
N GLY A 406 -10.72 -3.44 -1.58
CA GLY A 406 -11.03 -2.76 -0.34
C GLY A 406 -10.62 -1.30 -0.39
N ALA A 407 -11.22 -0.51 0.47
CA ALA A 407 -10.92 0.89 0.66
C ALA A 407 -10.55 1.14 2.13
N THR A 408 -10.05 2.33 2.45
CA THR A 408 -9.85 2.72 3.86
C THR A 408 -11.18 2.68 4.61
N GLU A 409 -12.25 3.06 3.95
CA GLU A 409 -13.63 3.07 4.45
C GLU A 409 -14.22 1.65 4.63
N THR A 410 -13.59 0.61 4.10
CA THR A 410 -13.90 -0.81 4.38
C THR A 410 -12.80 -1.48 5.21
N CYS A 411 -11.98 -0.69 5.92
CA CYS A 411 -10.88 -1.16 6.76
C CYS A 411 -9.85 -2.03 6.02
N GLY A 412 -9.66 -1.74 4.72
CA GLY A 412 -8.73 -2.41 3.83
C GLY A 412 -9.21 -3.73 3.25
N LEU A 413 -10.33 -4.28 3.75
CA LEU A 413 -10.85 -5.58 3.33
C LEU A 413 -12.34 -5.49 3.00
N GLY A 414 -12.73 -5.99 1.82
CA GLY A 414 -14.12 -6.03 1.41
C GLY A 414 -14.43 -7.28 0.60
N ILE A 415 -13.79 -7.43 -0.55
CA ILE A 415 -14.00 -8.53 -1.49
C ILE A 415 -12.65 -9.17 -1.78
N VAL A 416 -12.53 -10.48 -1.68
CA VAL A 416 -11.28 -11.22 -1.93
C VAL A 416 -11.57 -12.52 -2.66
N ASN A 417 -10.63 -12.96 -3.49
CA ASN A 417 -10.68 -14.26 -4.13
C ASN A 417 -10.78 -15.38 -3.10
N THR A 418 -11.60 -16.38 -3.38
CA THR A 418 -11.69 -17.60 -2.56
C THR A 418 -10.44 -18.46 -2.71
N LYS A 419 -10.23 -19.42 -1.79
CA LYS A 419 -9.09 -20.36 -1.84
C LYS A 419 -9.03 -21.19 -3.14
N THR A 420 -10.16 -21.35 -3.82
CA THR A 420 -10.29 -22.16 -5.04
C THR A 420 -10.37 -21.32 -6.31
N GLU A 421 -10.33 -19.99 -6.21
CA GLU A 421 -10.44 -19.09 -7.36
C GLU A 421 -9.17 -19.16 -8.22
N ASN A 422 -9.30 -19.66 -9.44
CA ASN A 422 -8.20 -19.80 -10.40
C ASN A 422 -8.27 -18.79 -11.55
N GLN A 423 -9.33 -17.99 -11.64
CA GLN A 423 -9.49 -17.00 -12.70
C GLN A 423 -8.94 -15.64 -12.23
N ALA A 424 -8.31 -14.91 -13.13
CA ALA A 424 -7.81 -13.55 -12.90
C ALA A 424 -8.76 -12.51 -13.52
N GLY A 425 -8.62 -11.24 -13.07
CA GLY A 425 -9.51 -10.14 -13.48
C GLY A 425 -10.82 -10.11 -12.69
N ARG A 426 -10.83 -10.76 -11.53
CA ARG A 426 -11.93 -10.79 -10.57
C ARG A 426 -11.37 -10.60 -9.18
N VAL A 427 -12.05 -9.80 -8.39
CA VAL A 427 -11.65 -9.56 -6.99
C VAL A 427 -12.26 -10.56 -6.01
N GLY A 428 -13.09 -11.49 -6.50
CA GLY A 428 -13.68 -12.58 -5.71
C GLY A 428 -15.10 -12.31 -5.24
N VAL A 429 -15.39 -12.63 -3.98
CA VAL A 429 -16.73 -12.50 -3.38
C VAL A 429 -16.69 -11.64 -2.11
N PRO A 430 -17.81 -10.99 -1.75
CA PRO A 430 -17.92 -10.29 -0.48
C PRO A 430 -17.58 -11.22 0.70
N GLN A 431 -16.84 -10.68 1.68
CA GLN A 431 -16.47 -11.46 2.86
C GLN A 431 -17.70 -11.73 3.75
N GLN A 432 -17.61 -12.78 4.56
CA GLN A 432 -18.70 -13.19 5.43
C GLN A 432 -19.18 -12.05 6.32
N GLY A 433 -20.50 -11.80 6.35
CA GLY A 433 -21.11 -10.71 7.09
C GLY A 433 -21.13 -9.37 6.34
N MET A 434 -20.59 -9.33 5.12
CA MET A 434 -20.67 -8.17 4.23
C MET A 434 -21.77 -8.38 3.18
N GLU A 435 -22.54 -7.35 2.94
CA GLU A 435 -23.53 -7.27 1.87
C GLU A 435 -23.03 -6.37 0.74
N LEU A 436 -23.33 -6.74 -0.50
CA LEU A 436 -23.03 -5.97 -1.71
C LEU A 436 -24.31 -5.78 -2.52
N LYS A 437 -24.53 -4.57 -3.00
CA LYS A 437 -25.51 -4.29 -4.06
C LYS A 437 -24.91 -3.41 -5.14
N LEU A 438 -25.47 -3.48 -6.34
CA LEU A 438 -25.16 -2.58 -7.45
C LEU A 438 -26.27 -1.54 -7.57
N VAL A 439 -25.88 -0.27 -7.73
CA VAL A 439 -26.80 0.86 -7.99
C VAL A 439 -26.53 1.35 -9.40
N ASP A 440 -27.60 1.58 -10.14
CA ASP A 440 -27.55 2.04 -11.52
C ASP A 440 -26.75 3.36 -11.65
N VAL A 441 -25.98 3.46 -12.73
CA VAL A 441 -25.29 4.67 -13.15
C VAL A 441 -25.74 5.01 -14.58
N PRO A 442 -26.95 5.61 -14.73
CA PRO A 442 -27.57 5.81 -16.03
C PRO A 442 -26.73 6.63 -17.00
N ASP A 443 -26.03 7.65 -16.48
CA ASP A 443 -25.15 8.50 -17.28
C ASP A 443 -24.03 7.72 -17.98
N MET A 444 -23.62 6.59 -17.38
CA MET A 444 -22.57 5.70 -17.92
C MET A 444 -23.14 4.45 -18.59
N LYS A 445 -24.45 4.33 -18.69
CA LYS A 445 -25.15 3.15 -19.23
C LYS A 445 -24.75 1.85 -18.49
N TYR A 446 -24.59 1.90 -17.17
CA TYR A 446 -24.39 0.75 -16.31
C TYR A 446 -25.63 0.52 -15.47
N PHE A 447 -26.24 -0.65 -15.63
CA PHE A 447 -27.50 -1.00 -14.96
C PHE A 447 -27.38 -2.32 -14.21
N SER A 448 -27.98 -2.36 -13.05
CA SER A 448 -28.11 -3.58 -12.22
C SER A 448 -28.95 -4.68 -12.91
N THR A 449 -29.62 -4.32 -13.99
CA THR A 449 -30.41 -5.23 -14.84
C THR A 449 -29.69 -5.67 -16.11
N ASP A 450 -28.46 -5.26 -16.33
CA ASP A 450 -27.66 -5.65 -17.50
C ASP A 450 -27.50 -7.17 -17.61
N LYS A 451 -27.54 -7.66 -18.84
CA LYS A 451 -27.33 -9.09 -19.16
C LYS A 451 -26.08 -9.25 -20.05
N PRO A 452 -25.29 -10.30 -19.91
CA PRO A 452 -25.45 -11.41 -18.92
C PRO A 452 -25.01 -11.02 -17.50
N CYS A 453 -24.27 -9.92 -17.32
CA CYS A 453 -23.67 -9.54 -16.03
C CYS A 453 -24.20 -8.17 -15.59
N PRO A 454 -24.87 -8.06 -14.44
CA PRO A 454 -25.25 -6.78 -13.83
C PRO A 454 -24.05 -5.86 -13.61
N ARG A 455 -24.22 -4.55 -13.87
CA ARG A 455 -23.19 -3.52 -13.65
C ARG A 455 -23.76 -2.33 -12.91
N GLY A 456 -22.93 -1.64 -12.12
CA GLY A 456 -23.36 -0.45 -11.40
C GLY A 456 -22.32 0.02 -10.38
N GLU A 457 -22.62 1.10 -9.69
CA GLU A 457 -21.85 1.53 -8.53
C GLU A 457 -22.02 0.52 -7.40
N MET A 458 -20.89 0.05 -6.87
CA MET A 458 -20.89 -0.89 -5.74
C MET A 458 -21.22 -0.16 -4.46
N MET A 459 -22.22 -0.65 -3.74
CA MET A 459 -22.50 -0.25 -2.38
C MET A 459 -22.34 -1.46 -1.46
N VAL A 460 -21.68 -1.25 -0.33
CA VAL A 460 -21.39 -2.30 0.62
C VAL A 460 -21.92 -1.94 2.01
N ARG A 461 -22.28 -2.95 2.78
CA ARG A 461 -22.73 -2.82 4.15
C ARG A 461 -22.20 -3.97 4.99
N GLY A 462 -21.87 -3.72 6.24
CA GLY A 462 -21.44 -4.75 7.18
C GLY A 462 -20.40 -4.25 8.18
N PRO A 463 -19.86 -5.17 9.00
CA PRO A 463 -18.91 -4.81 10.07
C PRO A 463 -17.57 -4.25 9.59
N CYS A 464 -17.26 -4.37 8.29
CA CYS A 464 -16.07 -3.77 7.69
C CYS A 464 -16.21 -2.26 7.48
N VAL A 465 -17.42 -1.69 7.49
CA VAL A 465 -17.63 -0.26 7.24
C VAL A 465 -17.10 0.55 8.42
N PHE A 466 -16.29 1.56 8.14
CA PHE A 466 -15.63 2.44 9.11
C PHE A 466 -16.62 3.28 9.94
N GLY A 467 -16.12 3.91 11.00
CA GLY A 467 -16.94 4.74 11.90
C GLY A 467 -17.31 6.14 11.35
N GLY A 468 -16.95 6.44 10.10
CA GLY A 468 -17.15 7.76 9.48
C GLY A 468 -15.86 8.59 9.41
N TYR A 469 -15.97 9.83 8.94
CA TYR A 469 -14.83 10.75 8.85
C TYR A 469 -14.77 11.62 10.12
N TYR A 470 -13.58 11.67 10.71
CA TYR A 470 -13.30 12.46 11.91
C TYR A 470 -13.54 13.95 11.64
N LYS A 471 -14.37 14.61 12.48
CA LYS A 471 -14.78 16.02 12.39
C LYS A 471 -15.41 16.41 11.03
N ASP A 472 -15.98 15.45 10.29
CA ASP A 472 -16.63 15.70 9.01
C ASP A 472 -17.94 14.88 8.91
N ALA A 473 -18.96 15.35 9.62
CA ALA A 473 -20.27 14.70 9.68
C ALA A 473 -21.03 14.78 8.33
N GLU A 474 -20.84 15.86 7.57
CA GLU A 474 -21.48 16.03 6.26
C GLU A 474 -20.96 14.99 5.28
N LYS A 475 -19.63 14.87 5.20
CA LYS A 475 -19.01 13.88 4.34
C LYS A 475 -19.30 12.45 4.76
N THR A 476 -19.43 12.22 6.06
CA THR A 476 -19.86 10.92 6.59
C THR A 476 -21.25 10.56 6.07
N LYS A 477 -22.22 11.48 6.13
CA LYS A 477 -23.59 11.27 5.63
C LYS A 477 -23.65 11.07 4.11
N GLU A 478 -22.79 11.75 3.34
CA GLU A 478 -22.68 11.55 1.89
C GLU A 478 -22.10 10.17 1.52
N THR A 479 -21.31 9.60 2.43
CA THR A 479 -20.56 8.36 2.18
C THR A 479 -21.25 7.14 2.78
N ILE A 480 -21.79 7.26 4.01
CA ILE A 480 -22.58 6.22 4.67
C ILE A 480 -24.06 6.65 4.56
N LEU A 481 -24.75 5.99 3.65
CA LEU A 481 -26.16 6.29 3.35
C LEU A 481 -27.10 5.59 4.35
N GLU A 482 -28.40 5.89 4.24
CA GLU A 482 -29.44 5.27 5.03
C GLU A 482 -29.34 3.73 5.01
N GLY A 483 -29.57 3.09 6.17
CA GLY A 483 -29.41 1.66 6.33
C GLY A 483 -27.96 1.17 6.41
N GLY A 484 -26.97 2.07 6.58
CA GLY A 484 -25.56 1.73 6.75
C GLY A 484 -24.84 1.32 5.46
N TRP A 485 -25.37 1.72 4.31
CA TRP A 485 -24.76 1.45 3.01
C TRP A 485 -23.63 2.44 2.71
N LEU A 486 -22.42 1.93 2.55
CA LEU A 486 -21.26 2.69 2.08
C LEU A 486 -21.31 2.86 0.56
N ALA A 487 -21.38 4.10 0.08
CA ALA A 487 -21.19 4.44 -1.32
C ALA A 487 -19.69 4.43 -1.64
N THR A 488 -19.22 3.41 -2.36
CA THR A 488 -17.79 3.19 -2.57
C THR A 488 -17.19 4.12 -3.63
N GLY A 489 -18.02 4.59 -4.55
CA GLY A 489 -17.58 5.33 -5.74
C GLY A 489 -16.86 4.44 -6.78
N ASP A 490 -16.81 3.14 -6.57
CA ASP A 490 -16.26 2.17 -7.51
C ASP A 490 -17.39 1.51 -8.30
N VAL A 491 -17.20 1.39 -9.62
CA VAL A 491 -18.14 0.69 -10.52
C VAL A 491 -17.67 -0.74 -10.69
N GLY A 492 -18.59 -1.67 -10.46
CA GLY A 492 -18.31 -3.10 -10.55
C GLY A 492 -19.31 -3.86 -11.41
N ARG A 493 -19.00 -5.12 -11.61
CA ARG A 493 -19.80 -6.10 -12.32
C ARG A 493 -19.89 -7.37 -11.50
N ILE A 494 -21.09 -7.94 -11.38
CA ILE A 494 -21.28 -9.30 -10.86
C ILE A 494 -21.24 -10.25 -12.06
N ASN A 495 -20.29 -11.19 -12.02
CA ASN A 495 -20.11 -12.19 -13.06
C ASN A 495 -21.17 -13.31 -12.94
N GLU A 496 -21.32 -14.13 -13.97
CA GLU A 496 -22.32 -15.23 -14.00
C GLU A 496 -22.16 -16.26 -12.87
N ASP A 497 -20.94 -16.41 -12.36
CA ASP A 497 -20.60 -17.30 -11.22
C ASP A 497 -20.70 -16.60 -9.84
N GLY A 498 -21.21 -15.38 -9.79
CA GLY A 498 -21.39 -14.59 -8.56
C GLY A 498 -20.14 -13.86 -8.07
N THR A 499 -18.98 -14.00 -8.73
CA THR A 499 -17.79 -13.23 -8.39
C THR A 499 -17.91 -11.79 -8.88
N VAL A 500 -17.14 -10.88 -8.28
CA VAL A 500 -17.12 -9.45 -8.60
C VAL A 500 -15.88 -9.12 -9.42
N SER A 501 -16.06 -8.26 -10.42
CA SER A 501 -14.97 -7.58 -11.16
C SER A 501 -15.11 -6.09 -11.02
N ILE A 502 -14.02 -5.39 -10.77
CA ILE A 502 -13.99 -3.92 -10.77
C ILE A 502 -13.85 -3.43 -12.22
N ILE A 503 -14.64 -2.43 -12.56
CA ILE A 503 -14.56 -1.77 -13.88
C ILE A 503 -13.65 -0.56 -13.79
N ASP A 504 -13.99 0.42 -12.94
CA ASP A 504 -13.17 1.61 -12.63
C ASP A 504 -13.84 2.42 -11.51
N ARG A 505 -13.21 3.52 -11.11
CA ARG A 505 -13.82 4.50 -10.22
C ARG A 505 -14.77 5.41 -10.99
N LYS A 506 -15.97 5.61 -10.47
CA LYS A 506 -17.00 6.48 -11.07
C LYS A 506 -16.46 7.88 -11.42
N LYS A 507 -15.60 8.45 -10.56
CA LYS A 507 -14.99 9.77 -10.77
C LYS A 507 -13.87 9.80 -11.79
N ASN A 508 -13.26 8.65 -12.12
CA ASN A 508 -12.18 8.56 -13.10
C ASN A 508 -12.73 8.35 -14.51
N ILE A 509 -13.90 7.72 -14.61
CA ILE A 509 -14.57 7.49 -15.89
C ILE A 509 -14.97 8.84 -16.48
N PHE A 510 -14.53 9.10 -17.67
CA PHE A 510 -14.87 10.32 -18.40
C PHE A 510 -15.58 10.00 -19.72
N LYS A 511 -16.32 10.98 -20.23
CA LYS A 511 -17.11 10.88 -21.47
C LYS A 511 -16.37 11.61 -22.57
N LEU A 512 -16.23 10.99 -23.74
CA LEU A 512 -15.73 11.61 -24.95
C LEU A 512 -16.84 12.37 -25.71
N SER A 513 -16.47 13.20 -26.68
CA SER A 513 -17.38 14.07 -27.44
C SER A 513 -18.49 13.33 -28.18
N GLN A 514 -18.28 12.08 -28.56
CA GLN A 514 -19.25 11.23 -29.24
C GLN A 514 -20.14 10.43 -28.30
N GLY A 515 -19.95 10.59 -27.00
CA GLY A 515 -20.80 9.98 -25.98
C GLY A 515 -20.29 8.65 -25.41
N GLU A 516 -19.09 8.19 -25.78
CA GLU A 516 -18.45 7.01 -25.22
C GLU A 516 -17.87 7.31 -23.85
N TYR A 517 -18.01 6.36 -22.94
CA TYR A 517 -17.40 6.40 -21.61
C TYR A 517 -16.13 5.55 -21.58
N VAL A 518 -15.07 6.11 -21.03
CA VAL A 518 -13.75 5.49 -20.94
C VAL A 518 -13.35 5.29 -19.48
N ALA A 519 -12.91 4.07 -19.17
CA ALA A 519 -12.35 3.67 -17.89
C ALA A 519 -10.80 3.74 -17.98
N PRO A 520 -10.15 4.85 -17.58
CA PRO A 520 -8.74 5.06 -17.87
C PRO A 520 -7.81 4.12 -17.10
N GLU A 521 -8.16 3.68 -15.89
CA GLU A 521 -7.32 2.76 -15.12
C GLU A 521 -7.18 1.40 -15.81
N ALA A 522 -8.23 0.93 -16.49
CA ALA A 522 -8.17 -0.30 -17.27
C ALA A 522 -7.20 -0.18 -18.44
N LEU A 523 -7.20 0.97 -19.13
CA LEU A 523 -6.29 1.26 -20.25
C LEU A 523 -4.83 1.41 -19.78
N GLU A 524 -4.62 2.12 -18.68
CA GLU A 524 -3.29 2.29 -18.06
C GLU A 524 -2.68 0.97 -17.65
N ASN A 525 -3.48 0.03 -17.14
CA ASN A 525 -3.02 -1.31 -16.83
C ASN A 525 -2.59 -2.09 -18.09
N ILE A 526 -3.32 -1.92 -19.21
CA ILE A 526 -2.95 -2.56 -20.46
C ILE A 526 -1.64 -1.99 -20.99
N TYR A 527 -1.52 -0.67 -21.08
CA TYR A 527 -0.32 -0.01 -21.60
C TYR A 527 0.89 -0.12 -20.68
N GLY A 528 0.65 -0.12 -19.36
CA GLY A 528 1.69 -0.29 -18.34
C GLY A 528 2.34 -1.68 -18.29
N ASN A 529 1.79 -2.66 -19.04
CA ASN A 529 2.41 -3.98 -19.23
C ASN A 529 3.49 -4.00 -20.32
N ASP A 530 3.75 -2.90 -20.99
CA ASP A 530 4.87 -2.80 -21.92
C ASP A 530 6.19 -2.67 -21.17
N SER A 531 7.16 -3.52 -21.48
CA SER A 531 8.47 -3.56 -20.80
C SER A 531 9.26 -2.25 -20.88
N TYR A 532 8.93 -1.36 -21.81
CA TYR A 532 9.57 -0.06 -21.97
C TYR A 532 8.89 1.05 -21.15
N ILE A 533 7.78 0.75 -20.47
CA ILE A 533 6.97 1.72 -19.74
C ILE A 533 7.02 1.48 -18.25
N GLN A 534 7.44 2.50 -17.51
CA GLN A 534 7.44 2.49 -16.04
C GLN A 534 6.12 3.04 -15.47
N GLN A 535 5.59 4.12 -16.07
CA GLN A 535 4.35 4.76 -15.63
C GLN A 535 3.58 5.29 -16.85
N VAL A 536 2.26 5.32 -16.73
CA VAL A 536 1.38 5.81 -17.78
C VAL A 536 0.22 6.61 -17.19
N PHE A 537 -0.16 7.67 -17.86
CA PHE A 537 -1.34 8.48 -17.61
C PHE A 537 -2.15 8.58 -18.90
N VAL A 538 -3.38 8.09 -18.88
CA VAL A 538 -4.33 8.19 -20.00
C VAL A 538 -5.27 9.36 -19.75
N HIS A 539 -5.40 10.26 -20.75
CA HIS A 539 -6.27 11.42 -20.69
C HIS A 539 -7.26 11.44 -21.86
N GLY A 540 -8.49 11.82 -21.52
CA GLY A 540 -9.56 12.13 -22.48
C GLY A 540 -10.35 13.33 -22.01
N ASP A 541 -10.92 14.05 -22.96
CA ASP A 541 -11.70 15.26 -22.74
C ASP A 541 -13.07 15.12 -23.41
N SER A 542 -14.12 15.69 -22.79
CA SER A 542 -15.49 15.67 -23.32
C SER A 542 -15.66 16.42 -24.65
N LEU A 543 -14.70 17.24 -25.02
CA LEU A 543 -14.67 17.96 -26.31
C LEU A 543 -13.88 17.21 -27.39
N GLN A 544 -13.21 16.11 -27.02
CA GLN A 544 -12.33 15.33 -27.89
C GLN A 544 -12.92 13.95 -28.21
N SER A 545 -12.65 13.44 -29.42
CA SER A 545 -13.14 12.12 -29.85
C SER A 545 -12.14 10.99 -29.67
N CYS A 546 -10.99 11.26 -29.08
CA CYS A 546 -9.90 10.30 -28.92
C CYS A 546 -9.10 10.55 -27.65
N LEU A 547 -8.24 9.60 -27.31
CA LEU A 547 -7.38 9.64 -26.15
C LEU A 547 -5.95 10.03 -26.49
N VAL A 548 -5.34 10.74 -25.54
CA VAL A 548 -3.90 11.00 -25.53
C VAL A 548 -3.30 10.46 -24.21
N GLY A 549 -1.98 10.31 -24.16
CA GLY A 549 -1.34 9.78 -22.95
C GLY A 549 0.02 10.38 -22.67
N VAL A 550 0.44 10.28 -21.41
CA VAL A 550 1.81 10.58 -20.99
C VAL A 550 2.43 9.27 -20.50
N ILE A 551 3.64 9.00 -20.97
CA ILE A 551 4.39 7.79 -20.65
C ILE A 551 5.71 8.19 -20.02
N VAL A 552 6.03 7.57 -18.89
CA VAL A 552 7.37 7.59 -18.31
C VAL A 552 8.03 6.26 -18.66
N PRO A 553 9.16 6.27 -19.39
CA PRO A 553 9.83 5.04 -19.79
C PRO A 553 10.59 4.39 -18.63
N ASP A 554 10.76 3.07 -18.71
CA ASP A 554 11.76 2.35 -17.90
C ASP A 554 13.16 2.55 -18.52
N PRO A 555 14.08 3.25 -17.86
CA PRO A 555 15.37 3.58 -18.47
C PRO A 555 16.20 2.36 -18.87
N GLU A 556 16.13 1.26 -18.10
CA GLU A 556 16.93 0.05 -18.36
C GLU A 556 16.51 -0.64 -19.65
N ALA A 557 15.22 -0.71 -19.90
CA ALA A 557 14.67 -1.37 -21.08
C ALA A 557 14.51 -0.40 -22.27
N PHE A 558 14.09 0.84 -22.02
CA PHE A 558 13.77 1.82 -23.04
C PHE A 558 15.01 2.36 -23.77
N VAL A 559 16.09 2.72 -23.03
CA VAL A 559 17.26 3.37 -23.65
C VAL A 559 17.89 2.52 -24.77
N PRO A 560 18.20 1.22 -24.55
CA PRO A 560 18.78 0.40 -25.61
C PRO A 560 17.86 0.22 -26.83
N TRP A 561 16.54 0.20 -26.62
CA TRP A 561 15.53 0.10 -27.66
C TRP A 561 15.42 1.40 -28.45
N ALA A 562 15.32 2.53 -27.77
CA ALA A 562 15.16 3.84 -28.38
C ALA A 562 16.40 4.28 -29.17
N GLN A 563 17.61 3.98 -28.69
CA GLN A 563 18.86 4.24 -29.41
C GLN A 563 18.92 3.54 -30.78
N LYS A 564 18.42 2.29 -30.87
CA LYS A 564 18.33 1.57 -32.14
C LYS A 564 17.41 2.27 -33.16
N ILE A 565 16.33 2.89 -32.69
CA ILE A 565 15.36 3.62 -33.51
C ILE A 565 15.90 4.99 -33.92
N ALA A 566 16.50 5.70 -32.96
CA ALA A 566 17.08 7.03 -33.20
C ALA A 566 18.31 7.00 -34.12
N GLY A 567 19.02 5.87 -34.16
CA GLY A 567 20.26 5.71 -34.95
C GLY A 567 21.49 6.32 -34.29
N GLY A 568 21.42 6.67 -32.99
CA GLY A 568 22.52 7.18 -32.16
C GLY A 568 22.85 6.21 -31.00
N HIS A 569 24.14 6.10 -30.66
CA HIS A 569 24.56 5.15 -29.61
C HIS A 569 24.82 5.82 -28.23
N ASN A 570 24.81 7.15 -28.15
CA ASN A 570 25.14 7.92 -26.94
C ASN A 570 24.06 8.94 -26.53
N ASP A 571 22.83 8.82 -27.05
CA ASP A 571 21.76 9.74 -26.70
C ASP A 571 21.34 9.54 -25.23
N THR A 572 21.13 10.66 -24.53
CA THR A 572 20.61 10.64 -23.15
C THR A 572 19.15 10.22 -23.14
N LEU A 573 18.65 9.74 -22.01
CA LEU A 573 17.22 9.42 -21.82
C LEU A 573 16.32 10.60 -22.23
N GLU A 574 16.69 11.82 -21.83
CA GLU A 574 15.94 13.04 -22.18
C GLU A 574 15.89 13.28 -23.71
N ALA A 575 17.02 13.13 -24.39
CA ALA A 575 17.08 13.30 -25.83
C ALA A 575 16.24 12.25 -26.57
N LEU A 576 16.30 10.99 -26.11
CA LEU A 576 15.49 9.90 -26.66
C LEU A 576 13.99 10.12 -26.45
N CYS A 577 13.57 10.62 -25.28
CA CYS A 577 12.16 10.95 -25.02
C CYS A 577 11.63 12.08 -25.91
N ARG A 578 12.49 12.97 -26.39
CA ARG A 578 12.13 14.07 -27.32
C ARG A 578 12.24 13.67 -28.80
N ASN A 579 12.73 12.47 -29.10
CA ASN A 579 12.93 12.03 -30.47
C ASN A 579 11.62 11.64 -31.14
N GLU A 580 11.26 12.33 -32.24
CA GLU A 580 10.00 12.11 -32.96
C GLU A 580 9.87 10.71 -33.54
N LYS A 581 10.96 10.11 -34.03
CA LYS A 581 10.92 8.73 -34.58
C LYS A 581 10.61 7.73 -33.47
N VAL A 582 11.24 7.90 -32.29
CA VAL A 582 11.00 7.05 -31.10
C VAL A 582 9.54 7.20 -30.65
N ASN A 583 9.05 8.43 -30.60
CA ASN A 583 7.65 8.70 -30.23
C ASN A 583 6.68 8.01 -31.19
N LYS A 584 6.86 8.15 -32.50
CA LYS A 584 6.01 7.52 -33.51
C LYS A 584 5.98 6.00 -33.36
N VAL A 585 7.16 5.35 -33.23
CA VAL A 585 7.25 3.90 -33.06
C VAL A 585 6.57 3.46 -31.76
N MET A 586 6.68 4.24 -30.68
CA MET A 586 6.00 3.95 -29.43
C MET A 586 4.48 4.05 -29.57
N VAL A 587 3.95 5.07 -30.25
CA VAL A 587 2.50 5.19 -30.52
C VAL A 587 2.00 3.98 -31.30
N GLU A 588 2.71 3.57 -32.36
CA GLU A 588 2.35 2.39 -33.18
C GLU A 588 2.36 1.10 -32.32
N ARG A 589 3.34 0.96 -31.42
CA ARG A 589 3.45 -0.16 -30.50
C ARG A 589 2.26 -0.22 -29.55
N LEU A 590 1.90 0.90 -28.91
CA LEU A 590 0.74 0.99 -28.02
C LEU A 590 -0.57 0.73 -28.75
N ALA A 591 -0.73 1.25 -29.96
CA ALA A 591 -1.90 0.96 -30.78
C ALA A 591 -1.99 -0.54 -31.13
N SER A 592 -0.86 -1.22 -31.36
CA SER A 592 -0.82 -2.68 -31.54
C SER A 592 -1.22 -3.42 -30.28
N MET A 593 -0.76 -2.99 -29.10
CA MET A 593 -1.16 -3.55 -27.81
C MET A 593 -2.65 -3.40 -27.57
N GLY A 594 -3.20 -2.21 -27.79
CA GLY A 594 -4.65 -1.96 -27.65
C GLY A 594 -5.48 -2.87 -28.53
N ARG A 595 -5.10 -3.04 -29.81
CA ARG A 595 -5.77 -3.98 -30.73
C ARG A 595 -5.70 -5.43 -30.24
N LYS A 596 -4.55 -5.89 -29.76
CA LYS A 596 -4.39 -7.24 -29.18
C LYS A 596 -5.26 -7.43 -27.93
N ALA A 597 -5.41 -6.39 -27.11
CA ALA A 597 -6.29 -6.39 -25.96
C ALA A 597 -7.78 -6.21 -26.33
N LYS A 598 -8.12 -6.09 -27.63
CA LYS A 598 -9.47 -5.89 -28.17
C LYS A 598 -10.13 -4.59 -27.66
N LEU A 599 -9.33 -3.53 -27.48
CA LEU A 599 -9.84 -2.20 -27.18
C LEU A 599 -10.61 -1.64 -28.38
N GLN A 600 -11.64 -0.83 -28.07
CA GLN A 600 -12.37 -0.10 -29.09
C GLN A 600 -11.49 1.00 -29.73
N GLY A 601 -11.83 1.46 -30.92
CA GLY A 601 -11.01 2.45 -31.62
C GLY A 601 -10.81 3.76 -30.87
N TYR A 602 -11.80 4.17 -30.07
CA TYR A 602 -11.75 5.37 -29.21
C TYR A 602 -10.94 5.17 -27.94
N GLU A 603 -10.71 3.93 -27.51
CA GLU A 603 -9.89 3.58 -26.34
C GLU A 603 -8.39 3.48 -26.66
N ILE A 604 -8.02 3.56 -27.96
CA ILE A 604 -6.62 3.48 -28.40
C ILE A 604 -6.01 4.88 -28.39
N LEU A 605 -4.87 5.03 -27.72
CA LEU A 605 -4.09 6.26 -27.68
C LEU A 605 -3.69 6.70 -29.10
N LYS A 606 -3.97 7.96 -29.46
CA LYS A 606 -3.65 8.55 -30.77
C LYS A 606 -2.36 9.36 -30.75
N ALA A 607 -2.02 9.93 -29.62
CA ALA A 607 -0.75 10.62 -29.42
C ALA A 607 -0.26 10.42 -28.00
N ILE A 608 1.06 10.53 -27.81
CA ILE A 608 1.68 10.43 -26.48
C ILE A 608 2.76 11.48 -26.30
N LYS A 609 2.94 11.88 -25.05
CA LYS A 609 4.13 12.54 -24.55
C LYS A 609 4.99 11.48 -23.86
N ILE A 610 6.27 11.36 -24.23
CA ILE A 610 7.24 10.58 -23.46
C ILE A 610 7.98 11.56 -22.57
N ASP A 611 7.85 11.41 -21.25
CA ASP A 611 8.57 12.24 -20.28
C ASP A 611 9.62 11.41 -19.56
N TYR A 612 10.86 11.91 -19.50
CA TYR A 612 11.95 11.24 -18.78
C TYR A 612 11.85 11.40 -17.26
N ARG A 613 11.03 12.34 -16.77
CA ARG A 613 10.80 12.60 -15.36
C ARG A 613 9.70 11.69 -14.84
N PRO A 614 9.94 10.91 -13.79
CA PRO A 614 8.92 10.04 -13.22
C PRO A 614 7.78 10.84 -12.57
N PHE A 615 6.58 10.26 -12.54
CA PHE A 615 5.53 10.74 -11.65
C PHE A 615 5.98 10.50 -10.22
N ASP A 616 5.86 11.52 -9.38
CA ASP A 616 6.43 11.53 -8.05
C ASP A 616 5.47 12.17 -7.02
N ILE A 617 5.76 11.96 -5.74
CA ILE A 617 4.96 12.45 -4.63
C ILE A 617 5.32 13.90 -4.29
N GLU A 618 6.62 14.25 -4.33
CA GLU A 618 7.15 15.53 -3.86
C GLU A 618 7.47 16.50 -5.01
N THR A 619 8.16 16.01 -6.06
CA THR A 619 8.70 16.88 -7.11
C THR A 619 7.62 17.43 -8.05
N ASN A 620 6.62 16.63 -8.41
CA ASN A 620 5.49 17.05 -9.25
C ASN A 620 4.13 16.77 -8.63
N ALA A 621 4.10 16.16 -7.45
CA ALA A 621 2.90 15.84 -6.68
C ALA A 621 1.83 15.03 -7.44
N ILE A 622 2.18 14.40 -8.56
CA ILE A 622 1.28 13.60 -9.41
C ILE A 622 0.84 12.31 -8.72
N LEU A 623 1.65 11.78 -7.81
CA LEU A 623 1.30 10.59 -7.05
C LEU A 623 0.81 10.92 -5.64
N THR A 624 -0.05 10.06 -5.12
CA THR A 624 -0.35 10.01 -3.69
C THR A 624 0.80 9.34 -2.93
N PRO A 625 0.87 9.45 -1.58
CA PRO A 625 1.85 8.68 -0.78
C PRO A 625 1.76 7.16 -0.97
N THR A 626 0.61 6.66 -1.41
CA THR A 626 0.40 5.24 -1.78
C THR A 626 0.69 4.95 -3.25
N LEU A 627 1.38 5.87 -3.94
CA LEU A 627 1.76 5.78 -5.36
C LEU A 627 0.58 5.69 -6.34
N LYS A 628 -0.61 6.13 -5.95
CA LYS A 628 -1.78 6.25 -6.84
C LYS A 628 -1.73 7.57 -7.61
N LEU A 629 -2.13 7.52 -8.87
CA LEU A 629 -2.16 8.69 -9.77
C LEU A 629 -3.24 9.69 -9.33
N LYS A 630 -2.86 10.95 -9.13
CA LYS A 630 -3.77 12.07 -8.93
C LYS A 630 -4.10 12.67 -10.30
N ARG A 631 -5.15 12.18 -10.95
CA ARG A 631 -5.50 12.50 -12.36
C ARG A 631 -5.63 13.99 -12.63
N ASN A 632 -6.27 14.74 -11.74
CA ASN A 632 -6.44 16.18 -11.92
C ASN A 632 -5.07 16.89 -11.90
N VAL A 633 -4.20 16.52 -10.95
CA VAL A 633 -2.85 17.09 -10.85
C VAL A 633 -2.02 16.73 -12.07
N ALA A 634 -2.11 15.48 -12.56
CA ALA A 634 -1.44 15.06 -13.79
C ALA A 634 -1.95 15.82 -15.01
N ALA A 635 -3.27 15.98 -15.14
CA ALA A 635 -3.87 16.73 -16.23
C ALA A 635 -3.44 18.22 -16.23
N ASP A 636 -3.40 18.84 -15.05
CA ASP A 636 -2.96 20.23 -14.91
C ASP A 636 -1.45 20.39 -15.18
N TYR A 637 -0.63 19.47 -14.66
CA TYR A 637 0.82 19.48 -14.88
C TYR A 637 1.19 19.33 -16.35
N TYR A 638 0.48 18.46 -17.09
CA TYR A 638 0.71 18.21 -18.51
C TYR A 638 -0.26 18.96 -19.44
N ARG A 639 -0.95 20.00 -18.97
CA ARG A 639 -1.97 20.73 -19.76
C ARG A 639 -1.45 21.16 -21.12
N SER A 640 -0.30 21.83 -21.16
CA SER A 640 0.31 22.31 -22.41
C SER A 640 0.67 21.18 -23.38
N ASP A 641 1.17 20.06 -22.87
CA ASP A 641 1.50 18.88 -23.69
C ASP A 641 0.20 18.23 -24.25
N ILE A 642 -0.83 18.11 -23.41
CA ILE A 642 -2.14 17.57 -23.77
C ILE A 642 -2.78 18.41 -24.91
N ASP A 643 -2.81 19.73 -24.73
CA ASP A 643 -3.38 20.65 -25.72
C ASP A 643 -2.60 20.59 -27.06
N SER A 644 -1.27 20.49 -26.98
CA SER A 644 -0.41 20.32 -28.15
C SER A 644 -0.67 19.00 -28.89
N MET A 645 -0.88 17.90 -28.17
CA MET A 645 -1.19 16.60 -28.76
C MET A 645 -2.54 16.63 -29.49
N TYR A 646 -3.57 17.23 -28.89
CA TYR A 646 -4.88 17.37 -29.55
C TYR A 646 -4.82 18.29 -30.75
N ALA A 647 -4.10 19.40 -30.68
CA ALA A 647 -3.90 20.30 -31.85
C ALA A 647 -3.21 19.58 -33.01
N ALA A 648 -2.19 18.77 -32.73
CA ALA A 648 -1.52 17.97 -33.75
C ALA A 648 -2.44 16.95 -34.44
N ILE A 649 -3.30 16.26 -33.65
CA ILE A 649 -4.29 15.31 -34.18
C ILE A 649 -5.29 16.02 -35.11
N THR A 650 -5.81 17.17 -34.67
CA THR A 650 -6.79 17.95 -35.47
C THR A 650 -6.19 18.44 -36.79
N SER A 651 -4.95 18.93 -36.78
CA SER A 651 -4.26 19.40 -37.99
C SER A 651 -3.97 18.27 -38.98
N THR A 652 -3.84 17.02 -38.52
CA THR A 652 -3.62 15.86 -39.40
C THR A 652 -4.93 15.35 -40.02
N GLN A 653 -6.08 15.56 -39.39
CA GLN A 653 -7.39 15.17 -39.90
C GLN A 653 -7.96 16.17 -40.94
N THR A 654 -7.44 17.39 -40.97
CA THR A 654 -7.87 18.46 -41.90
C THR A 654 -7.07 18.47 -43.23
N LYS A 655 -6.03 17.65 -43.31
CA LYS A 655 -5.28 17.39 -44.56
C LYS A 655 -5.73 16.07 -45.19
#